data_c6f572757f1083bf44dd64063320692f
#
_entry.id   c6f572757f1083bf44dd64063320692f
#
_cell.length_a   1.000
_cell.length_b   1.000
_cell.length_c   1.000
_cell.angle_alpha   90.00
_cell.angle_beta   90.00
_cell.angle_gamma   90.00
#
_symmetry.space_group_name_H-M   'P 1'
#
loop_
_entity.id
_entity.type
_entity.pdbx_description
1 polymer ?
#
loop_
_entity_poly.entity_id
_entity_poly.type
_entity_poly.pdbx_seq_one_letter_code
_entity_poly.pdbx_strand_id
1 'polypeptide(L)'
;MKAKRILFSTLLFSVAITQAQVKINVDVNNPGAKVSPCLYGIFYEDINHAADGGLYAELIRNRSFEDDEKEACSWNTYNGAKMHIVNNAKKQLNKNQRNYLEVSFTGKNNSGINNEGFWGINVVQGRTYKLSFWAKGKINSNLKAYLACECGKKVLASADIKGKITGNWKKYSVELTATANNENARLWITSEGKGTVDFDVVSLFPPTYNNRENGMRPDLASMLKALHPKFFRFPGGCFVEGQNSPVNAFHWESSIGPIEQRPGHWNVNWGYRTTDGIGFDEYLQLAEDLGAKPLYVVNVGIWHGGFTPVDSIQPWIDEALNALEYANGSVTTKYGALRAKNGHPEPYNIEYLEIGNENNQYDPSLQSDNYYKRFKLFRDAILAKYPNMHIIGNVIAWGDDNPKWKSEESVELLDEHYYRNPAWFANNFHKYDSYERGKHNIYVGEYAVTQGFGVNGSLDAALGEAVYMMGIENNSDVVKMASYAPIFANLNDLKWRPDMIQFNHKKAFGTPSYYVQKMMADNIGTRILKVEQRNPYSSAVIEKTVAPEKSHIGFATWATQASYELSEVNGKAVDMNFSSKKGEWKKQGNIYSQYGNDESCLNIGDVTVGNHSTIKLRARKNGGAEGFMLVFNYIDENNYCWLNFGGWGNTQHGIEQVVNGAKMQIATKGGSVEKDRWYDIVLQQEGDSLKAWLDNELIFETKLMNNVTPGLFSSATLDEQSGEVIVKIANTNNEATTCVINLNDYNITSGDVTRLTASKGTDENSIDNPTNIYPVKEVLSADKNKVQLDVPATSLNIVRLKR
;
A
#
# COMPACT_ATOMS: atom_id res chain seq x y z
N MET A 1 -13.68 -10.14 86.58
CA MET A 1 -13.88 -10.87 85.32
C MET A 1 -12.80 -10.45 84.35
N LYS A 2 -11.82 -11.34 84.07
CA LYS A 2 -10.71 -11.05 83.14
C LYS A 2 -11.08 -11.55 81.77
N ALA A 3 -11.20 -10.60 80.77
CA ALA A 3 -11.37 -11.01 79.42
C ALA A 3 -10.02 -11.39 78.76
N LYS A 4 -9.92 -12.61 78.24
CA LYS A 4 -8.79 -13.10 77.44
C LYS A 4 -8.96 -12.63 76.04
N ARG A 5 -8.05 -11.79 75.55
CA ARG A 5 -7.90 -11.51 74.08
C ARG A 5 -7.15 -12.67 73.42
N ILE A 6 -7.79 -13.34 72.51
CA ILE A 6 -7.18 -14.33 71.59
C ILE A 6 -6.65 -13.57 70.41
N LEU A 7 -5.35 -13.57 70.18
CA LEU A 7 -4.70 -13.00 68.99
C LEU A 7 -4.76 -14.08 67.87
N PHE A 8 -5.52 -13.85 66.83
CA PHE A 8 -5.45 -14.66 65.63
C PHE A 8 -4.32 -14.10 64.75
N SER A 9 -3.25 -14.88 64.61
CA SER A 9 -2.14 -14.61 63.72
C SER A 9 -2.49 -15.16 62.33
N THR A 10 -2.92 -14.29 61.42
CA THR A 10 -3.17 -14.69 60.03
C THR A 10 -1.82 -14.76 59.33
N LEU A 11 -1.32 -15.99 59.08
CA LEU A 11 -0.19 -16.21 58.16
C LEU A 11 -0.70 -15.97 56.73
N LEU A 12 -0.33 -14.87 56.13
CA LEU A 12 -0.42 -14.68 54.70
C LEU A 12 0.67 -15.56 54.03
N PHE A 13 0.26 -16.68 53.47
CA PHE A 13 1.05 -17.42 52.50
C PHE A 13 1.00 -16.62 51.20
N SER A 14 2.02 -15.87 50.88
CA SER A 14 2.28 -15.38 49.54
C SER A 14 2.69 -16.60 48.68
N VAL A 15 1.73 -17.16 47.97
CA VAL A 15 2.03 -18.09 46.90
C VAL A 15 2.69 -17.24 45.79
N ALA A 16 4.02 -17.27 45.73
CA ALA A 16 4.75 -16.82 44.57
C ALA A 16 4.37 -17.78 43.43
N ILE A 17 3.43 -17.37 42.61
CA ILE A 17 3.20 -18.01 41.30
C ILE A 17 4.48 -17.75 40.51
N THR A 18 5.38 -18.74 40.47
CA THR A 18 6.48 -18.72 39.49
C THR A 18 5.85 -18.81 38.12
N GLN A 19 5.62 -17.67 37.50
CA GLN A 19 5.28 -17.65 36.08
C GLN A 19 6.38 -18.41 35.33
N ALA A 20 5.99 -19.44 34.59
CA ALA A 20 6.93 -20.26 33.86
C ALA A 20 7.55 -19.37 32.76
N GLN A 21 8.87 -19.19 32.82
CA GLN A 21 9.63 -18.31 31.95
C GLN A 21 9.86 -18.96 30.58
N VAL A 22 9.71 -18.21 29.50
CA VAL A 22 10.11 -18.63 28.15
C VAL A 22 11.63 -18.56 28.05
N LYS A 23 12.28 -19.65 27.64
CA LYS A 23 13.73 -19.68 27.41
C LYS A 23 14.02 -19.53 25.93
N ILE A 24 14.85 -18.55 25.59
CA ILE A 24 15.33 -18.26 24.23
C ILE A 24 16.85 -18.50 24.24
N ASN A 25 17.28 -19.61 23.67
CA ASN A 25 18.70 -19.97 23.59
C ASN A 25 19.19 -19.59 22.19
N VAL A 26 20.24 -18.78 22.12
CA VAL A 26 20.84 -18.30 20.88
C VAL A 26 22.23 -18.90 20.72
N ASP A 27 22.48 -19.61 19.64
CA ASP A 27 23.77 -20.18 19.32
C ASP A 27 24.67 -19.14 18.60
N VAL A 28 25.51 -18.49 19.36
CA VAL A 28 26.42 -17.46 18.85
C VAL A 28 27.69 -18.07 18.24
N ASN A 29 28.06 -19.31 18.64
CA ASN A 29 29.30 -19.95 18.23
C ASN A 29 29.27 -20.52 16.80
N ASN A 30 28.05 -20.78 16.28
CA ASN A 30 27.84 -21.35 14.96
C ASN A 30 26.95 -20.42 14.10
N PRO A 31 27.46 -19.25 13.65
CA PRO A 31 26.69 -18.35 12.80
C PRO A 31 26.30 -19.03 11.49
N GLY A 32 25.02 -18.89 11.15
CA GLY A 32 24.44 -19.46 9.92
C GLY A 32 24.73 -18.66 8.67
N ALA A 33 23.78 -18.61 7.76
CA ALA A 33 23.91 -17.90 6.48
C ALA A 33 24.11 -16.38 6.67
N LYS A 34 24.66 -15.74 5.65
CA LYS A 34 24.73 -14.27 5.59
C LYS A 34 23.35 -13.69 5.37
N VAL A 35 23.05 -12.60 6.06
CA VAL A 35 21.88 -11.79 5.77
C VAL A 35 22.10 -11.03 4.47
N SER A 36 21.08 -10.95 3.61
CA SER A 36 21.18 -10.22 2.34
C SER A 36 21.48 -8.74 2.58
N PRO A 37 22.49 -8.17 1.91
CA PRO A 37 22.78 -6.74 2.03
C PRO A 37 21.69 -5.84 1.42
N CYS A 38 20.82 -6.42 0.61
CA CYS A 38 19.68 -5.75 -0.05
C CYS A 38 18.32 -6.16 0.53
N LEU A 39 18.25 -6.70 1.77
CA LEU A 39 17.03 -7.34 2.28
C LEU A 39 15.84 -6.39 2.35
N TYR A 40 15.99 -5.19 2.87
CA TYR A 40 14.89 -4.25 3.05
C TYR A 40 15.01 -3.04 2.14
N GLY A 41 14.00 -2.84 1.31
CA GLY A 41 13.85 -1.69 0.43
C GLY A 41 12.47 -1.07 0.54
N ILE A 42 12.16 -0.21 -0.42
CA ILE A 42 10.86 0.44 -0.50
C ILE A 42 10.27 0.28 -1.90
N PHE A 43 8.94 0.21 -1.93
CA PHE A 43 8.12 0.20 -3.13
C PHE A 43 7.39 1.54 -3.26
N TYR A 44 7.38 2.11 -4.45
CA TYR A 44 6.64 3.32 -4.74
C TYR A 44 5.75 3.14 -5.96
N GLU A 45 4.51 3.56 -5.81
CA GLU A 45 3.51 3.67 -6.87
C GLU A 45 2.75 5.00 -6.69
N ASP A 46 2.34 5.63 -7.79
CA ASP A 46 1.42 6.77 -7.73
C ASP A 46 -0.02 6.27 -7.51
N ILE A 47 -0.29 5.91 -6.28
CA ILE A 47 -1.58 5.50 -5.71
C ILE A 47 -1.95 6.48 -4.60
N ASN A 48 -3.24 6.72 -4.33
CA ASN A 48 -3.69 7.61 -3.25
C ASN A 48 -3.09 9.03 -3.34
N HIS A 49 -2.90 9.58 -4.54
CA HIS A 49 -2.19 10.84 -4.76
C HIS A 49 -0.80 10.87 -4.09
N ALA A 50 -0.05 9.78 -4.24
CA ALA A 50 1.30 9.68 -3.70
C ALA A 50 2.29 10.63 -4.41
N ALA A 51 2.08 10.93 -5.69
CA ALA A 51 2.86 11.92 -6.45
C ALA A 51 2.25 13.31 -6.34
N ASP A 52 1.38 13.69 -7.26
CA ASP A 52 0.73 15.01 -7.29
C ASP A 52 -0.16 15.22 -6.05
N GLY A 53 0.15 16.25 -5.25
CA GLY A 53 -0.49 16.50 -3.95
C GLY A 53 0.09 15.67 -2.79
N GLY A 54 1.13 14.87 -3.05
CA GLY A 54 1.83 14.02 -2.10
C GLY A 54 3.33 14.30 -2.04
N LEU A 55 4.14 13.33 -2.44
CA LEU A 55 5.61 13.39 -2.39
C LEU A 55 6.18 14.49 -3.29
N TYR A 56 5.58 14.74 -4.44
CA TYR A 56 5.95 15.83 -5.33
C TYR A 56 5.60 17.18 -4.71
N ALA A 57 6.58 18.05 -4.63
CA ALA A 57 6.41 19.31 -3.90
C ALA A 57 5.64 20.40 -4.67
N GLU A 58 5.14 20.16 -5.87
CA GLU A 58 4.27 21.08 -6.60
C GLU A 58 2.99 21.37 -5.81
N LEU A 59 2.69 22.66 -5.63
CA LEU A 59 1.53 23.09 -4.86
C LEU A 59 0.30 23.44 -5.71
N ILE A 60 0.45 23.59 -7.02
CA ILE A 60 -0.63 23.98 -7.93
C ILE A 60 -1.30 22.75 -8.51
N ARG A 61 -2.57 22.55 -8.18
CA ARG A 61 -3.42 21.54 -8.80
C ARG A 61 -3.87 22.01 -10.18
N ASN A 62 -3.90 21.09 -11.15
CA ASN A 62 -4.25 21.39 -12.55
C ASN A 62 -3.39 22.54 -13.11
N ARG A 63 -2.08 22.43 -12.98
CA ARG A 63 -1.10 23.46 -13.36
C ARG A 63 -1.07 23.78 -14.86
N SER A 64 -1.44 22.77 -15.69
CA SER A 64 -1.41 22.87 -17.15
C SER A 64 -2.80 22.82 -17.80
N PHE A 65 -3.87 22.88 -16.99
CA PHE A 65 -5.26 22.90 -17.47
C PHE A 65 -5.69 21.67 -18.29
N GLU A 66 -5.00 20.54 -18.07
CA GLU A 66 -5.23 19.28 -18.81
C GLU A 66 -6.13 18.30 -18.05
N ASP A 67 -6.58 18.62 -16.81
CA ASP A 67 -7.41 17.73 -15.99
C ASP A 67 -8.84 17.61 -16.53
N ASP A 68 -9.34 18.66 -17.19
CA ASP A 68 -10.63 18.67 -17.88
C ASP A 68 -10.58 19.59 -19.08
N GLU A 69 -11.31 19.24 -20.15
CA GLU A 69 -11.33 20.03 -21.40
C GLU A 69 -12.20 21.29 -21.35
N LYS A 70 -13.09 21.39 -20.36
CA LYS A 70 -14.10 22.47 -20.26
C LYS A 70 -13.96 23.28 -18.98
N GLU A 71 -13.59 22.62 -17.88
CA GLU A 71 -13.56 23.23 -16.54
C GLU A 71 -12.11 23.40 -16.05
N ALA A 72 -11.78 24.62 -15.62
CA ALA A 72 -10.50 24.88 -14.99
C ALA A 72 -10.53 24.42 -13.52
N CYS A 73 -10.54 23.10 -13.30
CA CYS A 73 -10.60 22.49 -11.97
C CYS A 73 -9.57 23.13 -11.04
N SER A 74 -9.96 23.41 -9.78
CA SER A 74 -9.15 24.06 -8.74
C SER A 74 -8.77 25.54 -8.99
N TRP A 75 -9.24 26.12 -10.10
CA TRP A 75 -9.07 27.53 -10.41
C TRP A 75 -10.38 28.31 -10.23
N ASN A 76 -10.30 29.51 -9.69
CA ASN A 76 -11.46 30.36 -9.45
C ASN A 76 -11.19 31.78 -9.96
N THR A 77 -12.24 32.47 -10.41
CA THR A 77 -12.18 33.89 -10.79
C THR A 77 -12.34 34.81 -9.58
N TYR A 78 -11.82 36.03 -9.69
CA TYR A 78 -11.88 37.04 -8.63
C TYR A 78 -12.19 38.41 -9.20
N ASN A 79 -13.04 39.17 -8.48
CA ASN A 79 -13.37 40.58 -8.79
C ASN A 79 -13.81 40.82 -10.24
N GLY A 80 -14.67 39.88 -10.72
CA GLY A 80 -15.33 39.99 -12.02
C GLY A 80 -14.45 39.59 -13.22
N ALA A 81 -13.26 39.06 -13.00
CA ALA A 81 -12.51 38.39 -14.08
C ALA A 81 -13.31 37.22 -14.65
N LYS A 82 -13.07 36.88 -15.90
CA LYS A 82 -13.62 35.69 -16.56
C LYS A 82 -12.47 34.79 -17.00
N MET A 83 -12.68 33.51 -16.95
CA MET A 83 -11.72 32.53 -17.42
C MET A 83 -12.42 31.40 -18.19
N HIS A 84 -11.74 30.80 -19.14
CA HIS A 84 -12.16 29.55 -19.81
C HIS A 84 -10.95 28.82 -20.35
N ILE A 85 -11.07 27.50 -20.48
CA ILE A 85 -10.06 26.66 -21.12
C ILE A 85 -10.17 26.83 -22.63
N VAL A 86 -9.01 26.95 -23.28
CA VAL A 86 -8.89 27.04 -24.72
C VAL A 86 -8.07 25.87 -25.24
N ASN A 87 -8.63 25.08 -26.13
CA ASN A 87 -7.92 24.07 -26.90
C ASN A 87 -7.76 24.58 -28.34
N ASN A 88 -6.55 25.04 -28.70
CA ASN A 88 -6.25 25.54 -30.02
C ASN A 88 -4.81 25.22 -30.42
N ALA A 89 -4.67 24.23 -31.29
CA ALA A 89 -3.37 23.73 -31.75
C ALA A 89 -2.45 24.78 -32.41
N LYS A 90 -2.98 25.91 -32.90
CA LYS A 90 -2.17 27.01 -33.48
C LYS A 90 -1.68 28.01 -32.43
N LYS A 91 -2.27 27.97 -31.24
CA LYS A 91 -1.99 28.95 -30.15
C LYS A 91 -1.50 28.33 -28.85
N GLN A 92 -1.52 27.00 -28.72
CA GLN A 92 -1.04 26.28 -27.55
C GLN A 92 0.44 26.56 -27.26
N LEU A 93 0.89 26.26 -26.04
CA LEU A 93 2.27 26.48 -25.64
C LEU A 93 3.24 25.61 -26.46
N ASN A 94 2.94 24.33 -26.54
CA ASN A 94 3.65 23.34 -27.34
C ASN A 94 2.73 22.12 -27.62
N LYS A 95 3.22 21.13 -28.36
CA LYS A 95 2.42 19.97 -28.79
C LYS A 95 1.94 19.08 -27.61
N ASN A 96 2.61 19.14 -26.45
CA ASN A 96 2.31 18.32 -25.27
C ASN A 96 1.36 19.02 -24.29
N GLN A 97 1.22 20.36 -24.37
CA GLN A 97 0.27 21.17 -23.61
C GLN A 97 -0.82 21.67 -24.56
N ARG A 98 -1.91 20.92 -24.63
CA ARG A 98 -3.00 21.15 -25.60
C ARG A 98 -3.94 22.26 -25.17
N ASN A 99 -4.13 22.39 -23.86
CA ASN A 99 -5.00 23.35 -23.25
C ASN A 99 -4.20 24.51 -22.65
N TYR A 100 -4.83 25.67 -22.56
CA TYR A 100 -4.35 26.80 -21.79
C TYR A 100 -5.54 27.58 -21.21
N LEU A 101 -5.33 28.39 -20.17
CA LEU A 101 -6.37 29.18 -19.53
C LEU A 101 -6.36 30.60 -20.07
N GLU A 102 -7.40 31.01 -20.78
CA GLU A 102 -7.61 32.44 -21.16
C GLU A 102 -8.32 33.16 -20.02
N VAL A 103 -7.73 34.26 -19.54
CA VAL A 103 -8.27 35.09 -18.46
C VAL A 103 -8.50 36.52 -18.95
N SER A 104 -9.73 37.02 -18.84
CA SER A 104 -10.13 38.37 -19.12
C SER A 104 -10.18 39.21 -17.83
N PHE A 105 -9.29 40.17 -17.72
CA PHE A 105 -9.15 41.12 -16.61
C PHE A 105 -10.01 42.37 -16.85
N THR A 106 -10.74 42.80 -15.81
CA THR A 106 -11.71 43.92 -15.91
C THR A 106 -11.07 45.31 -15.87
N GLY A 107 -9.86 45.45 -15.34
CA GLY A 107 -9.22 46.74 -15.06
C GLY A 107 -9.82 47.45 -13.84
N LYS A 108 -10.50 46.73 -12.96
CA LYS A 108 -11.12 47.25 -11.74
C LYS A 108 -10.90 46.28 -10.59
N ASN A 109 -10.65 46.88 -9.39
CA ASN A 109 -10.64 46.12 -8.12
C ASN A 109 -9.66 44.93 -8.07
N ASN A 110 -8.49 45.00 -8.70
CA ASN A 110 -7.53 43.90 -8.76
C ASN A 110 -8.20 42.56 -9.19
N SER A 111 -8.83 42.60 -10.39
CA SER A 111 -9.45 41.38 -10.93
C SER A 111 -8.41 40.30 -11.28
N GLY A 112 -8.78 39.02 -11.23
CA GLY A 112 -7.85 37.97 -11.58
C GLY A 112 -8.36 36.55 -11.26
N ILE A 113 -7.43 35.67 -10.97
CA ILE A 113 -7.68 34.25 -10.71
C ILE A 113 -6.96 33.80 -9.43
N ASN A 114 -7.41 32.68 -8.86
CA ASN A 114 -6.72 32.00 -7.78
C ASN A 114 -6.76 30.50 -7.93
N ASN A 115 -5.76 29.80 -7.37
CA ASN A 115 -5.68 28.35 -7.29
C ASN A 115 -5.68 27.90 -5.83
N GLU A 116 -6.49 26.89 -5.51
CA GLU A 116 -6.65 26.37 -4.16
C GLU A 116 -5.60 25.34 -3.76
N GLY A 117 -4.74 24.91 -4.70
CA GLY A 117 -3.76 23.86 -4.48
C GLY A 117 -4.39 22.48 -4.36
N PHE A 118 -3.62 21.53 -3.84
CA PHE A 118 -4.08 20.21 -3.49
C PHE A 118 -4.67 20.22 -2.07
N TRP A 119 -6.01 20.48 -1.95
CA TRP A 119 -6.75 20.60 -0.68
C TRP A 119 -6.26 21.70 0.26
N GLY A 120 -5.66 22.76 -0.31
CA GLY A 120 -5.07 23.90 0.39
C GLY A 120 -3.56 24.00 0.18
N ILE A 121 -3.03 25.22 0.30
CA ILE A 121 -1.59 25.48 0.26
C ILE A 121 -1.11 25.78 1.68
N ASN A 122 -0.22 24.92 2.22
CA ASN A 122 0.38 25.13 3.53
C ASN A 122 1.53 26.14 3.42
N VAL A 123 1.26 27.39 3.80
CA VAL A 123 2.25 28.48 3.81
C VAL A 123 2.90 28.59 5.18
N VAL A 124 4.23 28.51 5.22
CA VAL A 124 5.04 28.58 6.45
C VAL A 124 5.86 29.87 6.46
N GLN A 125 5.76 30.63 7.54
CA GLN A 125 6.52 31.90 7.74
C GLN A 125 8.02 31.69 7.52
N GLY A 126 8.64 32.63 6.80
CA GLY A 126 10.06 32.61 6.50
C GLY A 126 10.46 31.75 5.30
N ARG A 127 9.56 30.87 4.79
CA ARG A 127 9.85 30.13 3.57
C ARG A 127 9.64 30.97 2.33
N THR A 128 10.47 30.74 1.32
CA THR A 128 10.37 31.36 -0.01
C THR A 128 9.80 30.33 -0.99
N TYR A 129 8.71 30.71 -1.66
CA TYR A 129 8.00 29.93 -2.67
C TYR A 129 8.37 30.44 -4.05
N LYS A 130 8.75 29.54 -4.96
CA LYS A 130 9.11 29.84 -6.33
C LYS A 130 7.91 29.67 -7.25
N LEU A 131 7.32 30.75 -7.71
CA LEU A 131 6.26 30.78 -8.70
C LEU A 131 6.87 30.90 -10.10
N SER A 132 6.42 30.07 -11.03
CA SER A 132 6.66 30.25 -12.46
C SER A 132 5.39 29.95 -13.26
N PHE A 133 5.25 30.58 -14.41
CA PHE A 133 4.16 30.28 -15.36
C PHE A 133 4.52 30.77 -16.74
N TRP A 134 3.91 30.14 -17.74
CA TRP A 134 3.94 30.64 -19.10
C TRP A 134 2.74 31.56 -19.35
N ALA A 135 2.95 32.68 -20.01
CA ALA A 135 1.88 33.61 -20.35
C ALA A 135 2.13 34.31 -21.67
N LYS A 136 1.03 34.67 -22.35
CA LYS A 136 0.98 35.58 -23.51
C LYS A 136 -0.32 36.37 -23.47
N GLY A 137 -0.40 37.46 -24.21
CA GLY A 137 -1.60 38.27 -24.28
C GLY A 137 -1.35 39.74 -24.35
N LYS A 138 -2.34 40.52 -23.96
CA LYS A 138 -2.25 42.00 -23.91
C LYS A 138 -3.02 42.49 -22.69
N ILE A 139 -2.33 43.18 -21.81
CA ILE A 139 -2.87 43.84 -20.61
C ILE A 139 -2.17 45.16 -20.41
N ASN A 140 -2.89 46.15 -19.92
CA ASN A 140 -2.35 47.52 -19.81
C ASN A 140 -1.71 47.86 -18.45
N SER A 141 -1.56 46.86 -17.56
CA SER A 141 -0.84 46.99 -16.29
C SER A 141 -0.10 45.70 -15.96
N ASN A 142 0.79 45.71 -15.00
CA ASN A 142 1.51 44.52 -14.56
C ASN A 142 0.58 43.51 -13.86
N LEU A 143 0.97 42.25 -13.92
CA LEU A 143 0.40 41.23 -13.05
C LEU A 143 1.07 41.26 -11.67
N LYS A 144 0.30 40.92 -10.64
CA LYS A 144 0.77 40.75 -9.27
C LYS A 144 0.44 39.34 -8.81
N ALA A 145 1.41 38.66 -8.21
CA ALA A 145 1.22 37.35 -7.60
C ALA A 145 1.31 37.46 -6.08
N TYR A 146 0.46 36.71 -5.37
CA TYR A 146 0.54 36.69 -3.91
C TYR A 146 -0.07 35.38 -3.35
N LEU A 147 0.43 34.98 -2.17
CA LEU A 147 -0.16 33.97 -1.34
C LEU A 147 -1.03 34.64 -0.29
N ALA A 148 -2.27 34.19 -0.14
CA ALA A 148 -3.18 34.75 0.83
C ALA A 148 -4.16 33.68 1.35
N CYS A 149 -4.85 34.01 2.45
CA CYS A 149 -5.98 33.20 2.93
C CYS A 149 -7.01 32.99 1.82
N GLU A 150 -7.86 32.01 1.98
CA GLU A 150 -8.94 31.67 1.04
C GLU A 150 -9.79 32.88 0.64
N CYS A 151 -10.01 33.84 1.53
CA CYS A 151 -10.76 35.06 1.28
C CYS A 151 -9.97 36.14 0.50
N GLY A 152 -8.66 35.93 0.23
CA GLY A 152 -7.78 36.88 -0.47
C GLY A 152 -7.40 38.15 0.34
N LYS A 153 -7.93 38.35 1.54
CA LYS A 153 -7.76 39.60 2.32
C LYS A 153 -6.49 39.61 3.15
N LYS A 154 -6.08 38.46 3.72
CA LYS A 154 -4.85 38.36 4.51
C LYS A 154 -3.72 37.90 3.60
N VAL A 155 -2.92 38.81 3.10
CA VAL A 155 -1.76 38.55 2.25
C VAL A 155 -0.61 38.02 3.12
N LEU A 156 0.00 36.90 2.71
CA LEU A 156 1.10 36.24 3.40
C LEU A 156 2.45 36.47 2.71
N ALA A 157 2.42 36.57 1.40
CA ALA A 157 3.56 36.91 0.54
C ALA A 157 3.05 37.59 -0.72
N SER A 158 3.78 38.52 -1.29
CA SER A 158 3.41 39.18 -2.57
C SER A 158 4.60 39.66 -3.34
N ALA A 159 4.49 39.63 -4.67
CA ALA A 159 5.45 40.22 -5.56
C ALA A 159 4.79 40.66 -6.89
N ASP A 160 5.37 41.71 -7.49
CA ASP A 160 4.98 42.16 -8.84
C ASP A 160 5.70 41.28 -9.88
N ILE A 161 4.98 40.85 -10.90
CA ILE A 161 5.55 40.07 -12.01
C ILE A 161 6.37 41.05 -12.89
N LYS A 162 7.67 40.80 -12.96
CA LYS A 162 8.59 41.63 -13.74
C LYS A 162 8.42 41.36 -15.24
N GLY A 163 8.30 42.46 -16.01
CA GLY A 163 8.20 42.43 -17.44
C GLY A 163 6.77 42.46 -17.96
N LYS A 164 6.57 43.05 -19.15
CA LYS A 164 5.26 43.13 -19.79
C LYS A 164 4.84 41.79 -20.39
N ILE A 165 3.58 41.49 -20.29
CA ILE A 165 2.96 40.37 -21.06
C ILE A 165 3.01 40.73 -22.53
N THR A 166 3.47 39.82 -23.37
CA THR A 166 3.63 39.98 -24.83
C THR A 166 2.69 39.06 -25.58
N GLY A 167 2.48 39.28 -26.88
CA GLY A 167 1.65 38.44 -27.73
C GLY A 167 2.18 37.01 -27.96
N ASN A 168 3.41 36.74 -27.56
CA ASN A 168 4.04 35.43 -27.67
C ASN A 168 4.21 34.77 -26.28
N TRP A 169 4.17 33.44 -26.22
CA TRP A 169 4.44 32.71 -25.00
C TRP A 169 5.84 33.07 -24.43
N LYS A 170 5.84 33.39 -23.15
CA LYS A 170 7.06 33.70 -22.38
C LYS A 170 6.91 33.13 -20.97
N LYS A 171 7.99 32.57 -20.42
CA LYS A 171 8.04 32.11 -19.03
C LYS A 171 8.32 33.31 -18.11
N TYR A 172 7.51 33.43 -17.07
CA TYR A 172 7.66 34.42 -15.99
C TYR A 172 7.92 33.69 -14.69
N SER A 173 8.71 34.23 -13.81
CA SER A 173 9.00 33.69 -12.50
C SER A 173 9.17 34.77 -11.45
N VAL A 174 8.82 34.44 -10.22
CA VAL A 174 8.95 35.32 -9.06
C VAL A 174 9.04 34.50 -7.77
N GLU A 175 9.75 35.05 -6.79
CA GLU A 175 9.85 34.50 -5.46
C GLU A 175 8.87 35.19 -4.50
N LEU A 176 8.19 34.39 -3.68
CA LEU A 176 7.21 34.81 -2.69
C LEU A 176 7.67 34.39 -1.29
N THR A 177 8.23 35.29 -0.50
CA THR A 177 8.68 34.99 0.87
C THR A 177 7.54 35.23 1.85
N ALA A 178 7.15 34.20 2.59
CA ALA A 178 6.02 34.27 3.50
C ALA A 178 6.34 35.00 4.80
N THR A 179 5.45 35.93 5.19
CA THR A 179 5.55 36.73 6.40
C THR A 179 4.74 36.20 7.58
N ALA A 180 3.88 35.19 7.33
CA ALA A 180 3.05 34.53 8.34
C ALA A 180 2.68 33.12 7.92
N ASN A 181 2.23 32.29 8.88
CA ASN A 181 1.71 30.94 8.63
C ASN A 181 0.25 30.97 8.18
N ASN A 182 -0.11 30.03 7.30
CA ASN A 182 -1.50 29.71 6.97
C ASN A 182 -1.55 28.31 6.34
N GLU A 183 -2.35 27.42 6.90
CA GLU A 183 -2.44 26.03 6.46
C GLU A 183 -3.32 25.85 5.21
N ASN A 184 -4.20 26.83 4.89
CA ASN A 184 -5.16 26.76 3.77
C ASN A 184 -5.09 28.04 2.92
N ALA A 185 -3.89 28.45 2.53
CA ALA A 185 -3.71 29.55 1.61
C ALA A 185 -4.04 29.17 0.16
N ARG A 186 -4.16 30.18 -0.68
CA ARG A 186 -4.29 30.07 -2.14
C ARG A 186 -3.23 30.90 -2.83
N LEU A 187 -2.87 30.50 -4.05
CA LEU A 187 -2.13 31.36 -4.97
C LEU A 187 -3.10 32.29 -5.69
N TRP A 188 -2.79 33.59 -5.75
CA TRP A 188 -3.56 34.61 -6.44
C TRP A 188 -2.70 35.27 -7.53
N ILE A 189 -3.27 35.46 -8.73
CA ILE A 189 -2.67 36.23 -9.82
C ILE A 189 -3.71 37.25 -10.25
N THR A 190 -3.40 38.56 -10.03
CA THR A 190 -4.33 39.66 -10.25
C THR A 190 -3.70 40.79 -11.02
N SER A 191 -4.51 41.74 -11.53
CA SER A 191 -4.06 42.98 -12.15
C SER A 191 -5.09 44.09 -12.00
N GLU A 192 -4.61 45.33 -11.88
CA GLU A 192 -5.41 46.57 -12.03
C GLU A 192 -5.65 46.92 -13.50
N GLY A 193 -4.97 46.22 -14.41
CA GLY A 193 -5.08 46.44 -15.86
C GLY A 193 -6.30 45.78 -16.46
N LYS A 194 -6.80 46.35 -17.55
CA LYS A 194 -7.81 45.70 -18.43
C LYS A 194 -7.08 45.00 -19.58
N GLY A 195 -7.49 43.78 -19.86
CA GLY A 195 -6.91 43.00 -20.96
C GLY A 195 -7.20 41.54 -20.89
N THR A 196 -6.60 40.75 -21.77
CA THR A 196 -6.70 39.31 -21.82
C THR A 196 -5.31 38.68 -21.79
N VAL A 197 -5.14 37.69 -20.93
CA VAL A 197 -3.88 36.94 -20.77
C VAL A 197 -4.19 35.45 -20.79
N ASP A 198 -3.43 34.72 -21.60
CA ASP A 198 -3.40 33.28 -21.65
C ASP A 198 -2.34 32.77 -20.69
N PHE A 199 -2.67 31.79 -19.87
CA PHE A 199 -1.75 31.15 -18.92
C PHE A 199 -1.60 29.68 -19.23
N ASP A 200 -0.41 29.16 -19.01
CA ASP A 200 -0.13 27.73 -19.06
C ASP A 200 1.01 27.34 -18.10
N VAL A 201 1.04 26.09 -17.63
CA VAL A 201 2.02 25.51 -16.73
C VAL A 201 2.35 26.44 -15.56
N VAL A 202 1.32 26.77 -14.78
CA VAL A 202 1.47 27.57 -13.55
C VAL A 202 1.96 26.67 -12.43
N SER A 203 3.13 26.93 -11.89
CA SER A 203 3.84 26.07 -10.94
C SER A 203 4.31 26.84 -9.73
N LEU A 204 4.15 26.30 -8.53
CA LEU A 204 4.55 26.90 -7.27
C LEU A 204 5.26 25.87 -6.37
N PHE A 205 6.54 26.06 -6.17
CA PHE A 205 7.35 25.17 -5.32
C PHE A 205 7.74 25.84 -4.00
N PRO A 206 7.56 25.14 -2.86
CA PRO A 206 8.25 25.45 -1.61
C PRO A 206 9.73 25.01 -1.69
N PRO A 207 10.53 25.21 -0.63
CA PRO A 207 11.82 24.53 -0.50
C PRO A 207 11.64 23.01 -0.55
N THR A 208 12.42 22.32 -1.38
CA THR A 208 12.34 20.89 -1.64
C THR A 208 13.40 20.10 -0.86
N TYR A 209 13.22 18.78 -0.77
CA TYR A 209 14.23 17.89 -0.19
C TYR A 209 15.55 18.00 -0.96
N ASN A 210 16.66 18.13 -0.24
CA ASN A 210 18.01 18.39 -0.77
C ASN A 210 18.09 19.57 -1.76
N ASN A 211 17.11 20.49 -1.74
CA ASN A 211 16.99 21.61 -2.66
C ASN A 211 16.99 21.23 -4.15
N ARG A 212 16.54 20.01 -4.47
CA ARG A 212 16.37 19.58 -5.87
C ARG A 212 15.37 20.47 -6.58
N GLU A 213 15.71 20.91 -7.79
CA GLU A 213 14.73 21.52 -8.69
C GLU A 213 13.68 20.48 -9.07
N ASN A 214 12.41 20.85 -9.15
CA ASN A 214 11.30 19.92 -9.40
C ASN A 214 11.26 18.74 -8.37
N GLY A 215 11.62 19.01 -7.12
CA GLY A 215 11.94 18.01 -6.11
C GLY A 215 10.78 17.62 -5.22
N MET A 216 11.12 16.87 -4.17
CA MET A 216 10.18 16.22 -3.27
C MET A 216 9.85 17.05 -2.03
N ARG A 217 8.71 16.79 -1.43
CA ARG A 217 8.29 17.28 -0.11
C ARG A 217 9.26 16.81 0.98
N PRO A 218 9.89 17.72 1.74
CA PRO A 218 10.96 17.35 2.67
C PRO A 218 10.52 16.43 3.80
N ASP A 219 9.30 16.60 4.32
CA ASP A 219 8.76 15.75 5.40
C ASP A 219 8.59 14.30 4.93
N LEU A 220 7.98 14.07 3.78
CA LEU A 220 7.75 12.71 3.23
C LEU A 220 9.06 12.04 2.79
N ALA A 221 9.93 12.77 2.08
CA ALA A 221 11.23 12.23 1.67
C ALA A 221 12.14 11.90 2.87
N SER A 222 12.08 12.69 3.96
CA SER A 222 12.80 12.39 5.19
C SER A 222 12.30 11.12 5.89
N MET A 223 10.98 10.86 5.84
CA MET A 223 10.42 9.60 6.36
C MET A 223 10.90 8.39 5.55
N LEU A 224 10.97 8.50 4.21
CA LEU A 224 11.56 7.45 3.37
C LEU A 224 13.03 7.22 3.70
N LYS A 225 13.83 8.30 3.82
CA LYS A 225 15.26 8.21 4.17
C LYS A 225 15.47 7.52 5.51
N ALA A 226 14.59 7.77 6.49
CA ALA A 226 14.67 7.16 7.82
C ALA A 226 14.40 5.66 7.86
N LEU A 227 13.88 5.05 6.78
CA LEU A 227 13.76 3.61 6.60
C LEU A 227 15.07 2.95 6.18
N HIS A 228 16.11 3.71 5.84
CA HIS A 228 17.41 3.23 5.35
C HIS A 228 17.29 2.21 4.20
N PRO A 229 16.47 2.50 3.16
CA PRO A 229 16.17 1.52 2.12
C PRO A 229 17.42 1.13 1.35
N LYS A 230 17.58 -0.16 1.07
CA LYS A 230 18.68 -0.68 0.27
C LYS A 230 18.40 -0.61 -1.23
N PHE A 231 17.13 -0.66 -1.60
CA PHE A 231 16.65 -0.47 -2.97
C PHE A 231 15.35 0.34 -2.97
N PHE A 232 15.05 0.89 -4.13
CA PHE A 232 13.84 1.65 -4.42
C PHE A 232 13.19 1.12 -5.68
N ARG A 233 12.06 0.39 -5.54
CA ARG A 233 11.25 -0.15 -6.64
C ARG A 233 10.28 0.92 -7.13
N PHE A 234 10.37 1.26 -8.41
CA PHE A 234 9.55 2.28 -9.08
C PHE A 234 9.36 1.98 -10.58
N PRO A 235 8.40 2.59 -11.29
CA PRO A 235 7.29 3.41 -10.80
C PRO A 235 6.21 2.58 -10.13
N GLY A 236 6.40 1.26 -10.11
CA GLY A 236 5.69 0.25 -9.35
C GLY A 236 4.27 -0.01 -9.78
N GLY A 237 3.73 -1.12 -9.30
CA GLY A 237 2.35 -1.54 -9.28
C GLY A 237 1.57 -1.42 -10.59
N CYS A 238 0.26 -1.28 -10.44
CA CYS A 238 -0.65 -1.10 -11.57
C CYS A 238 -0.40 0.19 -12.37
N PHE A 239 0.28 1.16 -11.77
CA PHE A 239 0.64 2.42 -12.44
C PHE A 239 1.54 2.21 -13.66
N VAL A 240 2.48 1.25 -13.62
CA VAL A 240 3.34 0.97 -14.77
C VAL A 240 2.56 0.36 -15.94
N GLU A 241 1.50 -0.39 -15.64
CA GLU A 241 0.69 -1.09 -16.63
C GLU A 241 -0.35 -0.18 -17.28
N GLY A 242 -1.01 0.66 -16.48
CA GLY A 242 -2.16 1.45 -16.90
C GLY A 242 -3.42 0.61 -17.09
N GLN A 243 -4.48 1.25 -17.57
CA GLN A 243 -5.78 0.61 -17.76
C GLN A 243 -6.47 1.12 -19.02
N ASN A 244 -7.25 0.27 -19.67
CA ASN A 244 -8.08 0.53 -20.86
C ASN A 244 -7.32 0.82 -22.16
N SER A 245 -6.10 1.34 -22.07
CA SER A 245 -5.30 1.70 -23.23
C SER A 245 -3.81 1.77 -22.87
N PRO A 246 -2.90 1.39 -23.78
CA PRO A 246 -1.47 1.52 -23.54
C PRO A 246 -1.02 2.97 -23.30
N VAL A 247 -1.75 3.98 -23.77
CA VAL A 247 -1.41 5.39 -23.53
C VAL A 247 -1.59 5.82 -22.07
N ASN A 248 -2.29 5.03 -21.27
CA ASN A 248 -2.48 5.24 -19.84
C ASN A 248 -1.42 4.51 -19.00
N ALA A 249 -0.46 3.82 -19.62
CA ALA A 249 0.71 3.27 -18.98
C ALA A 249 1.75 4.37 -18.71
N PHE A 250 2.65 4.09 -17.77
CA PHE A 250 3.80 4.98 -17.58
C PHE A 250 4.81 4.84 -18.70
N HIS A 251 5.09 5.93 -19.41
CA HIS A 251 6.07 6.03 -20.48
C HIS A 251 7.21 6.96 -20.08
N TRP A 252 8.37 6.42 -19.78
CA TRP A 252 9.50 7.17 -19.20
C TRP A 252 9.96 8.35 -20.06
N GLU A 253 9.98 8.23 -21.41
CA GLU A 253 10.42 9.30 -22.30
C GLU A 253 9.53 10.56 -22.22
N SER A 254 8.23 10.39 -21.94
CA SER A 254 7.29 11.51 -21.81
C SER A 254 7.36 12.18 -20.43
N SER A 255 8.02 11.54 -19.48
CA SER A 255 8.09 12.00 -18.09
C SER A 255 9.39 12.70 -17.71
N ILE A 256 10.33 12.88 -18.66
CA ILE A 256 11.63 13.53 -18.40
C ILE A 256 11.73 14.92 -19.05
N GLY A 257 12.78 15.69 -18.69
CA GLY A 257 13.02 17.04 -19.19
C GLY A 257 12.13 18.11 -18.53
N PRO A 258 12.03 19.31 -19.11
CA PRO A 258 11.27 20.43 -18.53
C PRO A 258 9.77 20.07 -18.34
N ILE A 259 9.19 20.51 -17.22
CA ILE A 259 7.80 20.18 -16.85
C ILE A 259 6.78 20.65 -17.91
N GLU A 260 7.06 21.73 -18.61
CA GLU A 260 6.22 22.21 -19.72
C GLU A 260 6.27 21.35 -21.00
N GLN A 261 7.15 20.34 -21.05
CA GLN A 261 7.23 19.36 -22.12
C GLN A 261 6.58 18.01 -21.75
N ARG A 262 6.16 17.83 -20.51
CA ARG A 262 5.56 16.61 -20.02
C ARG A 262 4.05 16.66 -20.22
N PRO A 263 3.46 15.75 -21.03
CA PRO A 263 2.00 15.75 -21.28
C PRO A 263 1.20 15.33 -20.05
N GLY A 264 1.79 14.53 -19.14
CA GLY A 264 1.05 13.76 -18.13
C GLY A 264 0.11 12.74 -18.77
N HIS A 265 -0.53 11.92 -17.95
CA HIS A 265 -1.49 10.93 -18.42
C HIS A 265 -2.57 10.63 -17.37
N TRP A 266 -3.62 9.90 -17.77
CA TRP A 266 -4.64 9.44 -16.85
C TRP A 266 -4.14 8.18 -16.12
N ASN A 267 -3.99 8.27 -14.82
CA ASN A 267 -3.85 7.13 -13.92
C ASN A 267 -5.24 6.53 -13.70
N VAL A 268 -5.70 5.75 -14.67
CA VAL A 268 -7.06 5.21 -14.70
C VAL A 268 -7.27 4.20 -13.59
N ASN A 269 -6.24 3.45 -13.23
CA ASN A 269 -6.28 2.47 -12.15
C ASN A 269 -6.73 3.12 -10.82
N TRP A 270 -6.28 4.35 -10.56
CA TRP A 270 -6.53 5.05 -9.31
C TRP A 270 -7.47 6.27 -9.47
N GLY A 271 -7.92 6.56 -10.69
CA GLY A 271 -9.03 7.49 -10.96
C GLY A 271 -8.67 8.97 -10.89
N TYR A 272 -7.43 9.36 -11.20
CA TYR A 272 -7.01 10.75 -11.33
C TYR A 272 -5.94 10.92 -12.41
N ARG A 273 -5.70 12.16 -12.82
CA ARG A 273 -4.65 12.49 -13.76
C ARG A 273 -3.33 12.73 -13.02
N THR A 274 -2.25 12.15 -13.49
CA THR A 274 -0.88 12.49 -13.08
C THR A 274 -0.26 13.49 -14.04
N THR A 275 0.51 14.44 -13.49
CA THR A 275 1.25 15.41 -14.31
C THR A 275 2.60 14.89 -14.78
N ASP A 276 2.98 13.67 -14.42
CA ASP A 276 4.34 13.13 -14.54
C ASP A 276 5.40 14.08 -13.95
N GLY A 277 4.99 14.78 -12.88
CA GLY A 277 5.87 15.70 -12.16
C GLY A 277 7.02 14.98 -11.48
N ILE A 278 6.73 13.83 -10.85
CA ILE A 278 7.74 12.81 -10.53
C ILE A 278 7.83 11.92 -11.78
N GLY A 279 8.83 12.18 -12.62
CA GLY A 279 9.11 11.37 -13.79
C GLY A 279 10.30 10.45 -13.56
N PHE A 280 10.74 9.78 -14.62
CA PHE A 280 11.81 8.79 -14.56
C PHE A 280 13.11 9.36 -13.96
N ASP A 281 13.46 10.59 -14.32
CA ASP A 281 14.67 11.27 -13.81
C ASP A 281 14.55 11.60 -12.31
N GLU A 282 13.38 12.08 -11.87
CA GLU A 282 13.12 12.38 -10.45
C GLU A 282 13.06 11.12 -9.58
N TYR A 283 12.59 9.98 -10.08
CA TYR A 283 12.69 8.69 -9.38
C TYR A 283 14.15 8.28 -9.18
N LEU A 284 14.97 8.41 -10.19
CA LEU A 284 16.40 8.08 -10.12
C LEU A 284 17.15 9.03 -9.16
N GLN A 285 16.86 10.32 -9.21
CA GLN A 285 17.39 11.30 -8.26
C GLN A 285 16.96 11.01 -6.82
N LEU A 286 15.72 10.59 -6.61
CA LEU A 286 15.25 10.20 -5.29
C LEU A 286 15.99 8.95 -4.78
N ALA A 287 16.24 7.96 -5.63
CA ALA A 287 17.04 6.79 -5.25
C ALA A 287 18.44 7.20 -4.75
N GLU A 288 19.11 8.12 -5.45
CA GLU A 288 20.40 8.70 -4.99
C GLU A 288 20.27 9.41 -3.64
N ASP A 289 19.28 10.28 -3.49
CA ASP A 289 19.04 11.03 -2.26
C ASP A 289 18.77 10.10 -1.07
N LEU A 290 18.10 9.00 -1.29
CA LEU A 290 17.86 7.96 -0.30
C LEU A 290 19.10 7.08 -0.05
N GLY A 291 20.05 7.03 -0.97
CA GLY A 291 21.18 6.10 -0.96
C GLY A 291 20.74 4.65 -1.23
N ALA A 292 19.69 4.49 -2.02
CA ALA A 292 19.06 3.22 -2.39
C ALA A 292 19.43 2.85 -3.84
N LYS A 293 19.58 1.55 -4.14
CA LYS A 293 19.73 1.08 -5.51
C LYS A 293 18.40 1.22 -6.25
N PRO A 294 18.38 1.83 -7.44
CA PRO A 294 17.16 1.89 -8.24
C PRO A 294 16.80 0.50 -8.77
N LEU A 295 15.55 0.08 -8.56
CA LEU A 295 14.92 -1.09 -9.13
C LEU A 295 13.79 -0.62 -10.04
N TYR A 296 14.01 -0.72 -11.35
CA TYR A 296 13.06 -0.23 -12.34
C TYR A 296 12.12 -1.34 -12.80
N VAL A 297 10.82 -1.06 -12.79
CA VAL A 297 9.78 -1.97 -13.29
C VAL A 297 9.40 -1.54 -14.71
N VAL A 298 9.43 -2.46 -15.66
CA VAL A 298 9.07 -2.21 -17.07
C VAL A 298 7.75 -2.87 -17.43
N ASN A 299 6.93 -2.17 -18.22
CA ASN A 299 5.73 -2.74 -18.80
C ASN A 299 6.10 -3.76 -19.90
N VAL A 300 5.45 -4.89 -19.90
CA VAL A 300 5.65 -5.97 -20.90
C VAL A 300 4.64 -5.94 -22.05
N GLY A 301 4.04 -4.78 -22.29
CA GLY A 301 2.97 -4.63 -23.28
C GLY A 301 1.65 -5.21 -22.82
N ILE A 302 1.40 -5.20 -21.51
CA ILE A 302 0.15 -5.60 -20.87
C ILE A 302 -0.39 -4.41 -20.08
N TRP A 303 -1.68 -4.17 -20.15
CA TRP A 303 -2.41 -3.19 -19.34
C TRP A 303 -3.74 -3.78 -18.88
N HIS A 304 -4.34 -3.26 -17.84
CA HIS A 304 -5.64 -3.74 -17.36
C HIS A 304 -6.71 -3.58 -18.46
N GLY A 305 -7.18 -4.72 -18.97
CA GLY A 305 -8.16 -4.81 -20.03
C GLY A 305 -7.60 -5.03 -21.44
N GLY A 306 -6.27 -5.24 -21.60
CA GLY A 306 -5.70 -5.55 -22.91
C GLY A 306 -4.19 -5.77 -22.94
N PHE A 307 -3.70 -6.05 -24.13
CA PHE A 307 -2.27 -6.32 -24.34
C PHE A 307 -1.83 -6.11 -25.79
N THR A 308 -0.56 -5.86 -25.99
CA THR A 308 0.09 -5.92 -27.30
C THR A 308 0.38 -7.38 -27.65
N PRO A 309 0.01 -7.90 -28.84
CA PRO A 309 0.40 -9.25 -29.27
C PRO A 309 1.90 -9.48 -29.16
N VAL A 310 2.30 -10.70 -28.75
CA VAL A 310 3.74 -11.04 -28.54
C VAL A 310 4.60 -10.76 -29.76
N ASP A 311 4.07 -11.03 -30.97
CA ASP A 311 4.80 -10.77 -32.22
C ASP A 311 5.01 -9.28 -32.53
N SER A 312 4.35 -8.39 -31.77
CA SER A 312 4.43 -6.93 -31.89
C SER A 312 5.03 -6.24 -30.66
N ILE A 313 5.70 -7.00 -29.78
CA ILE A 313 6.20 -6.54 -28.49
C ILE A 313 7.47 -5.65 -28.57
N GLN A 314 8.17 -5.66 -29.72
CA GLN A 314 9.47 -5.00 -29.87
C GLN A 314 9.52 -3.53 -29.41
N PRO A 315 8.49 -2.68 -29.68
CA PRO A 315 8.52 -1.30 -29.19
C PRO A 315 8.64 -1.17 -27.68
N TRP A 316 8.02 -2.09 -26.89
CA TRP A 316 8.12 -2.12 -25.44
C TRP A 316 9.51 -2.57 -24.97
N ILE A 317 10.13 -3.51 -25.66
CA ILE A 317 11.53 -3.91 -25.40
C ILE A 317 12.47 -2.74 -25.69
N ASP A 318 12.28 -2.03 -26.81
CA ASP A 318 13.08 -0.86 -27.17
C ASP A 318 12.92 0.26 -26.12
N GLU A 319 11.73 0.48 -25.61
CA GLU A 319 11.45 1.45 -24.55
C GLU A 319 12.22 1.11 -23.28
N ALA A 320 12.23 -0.16 -22.86
CA ALA A 320 13.00 -0.63 -21.70
C ALA A 320 14.53 -0.46 -21.91
N LEU A 321 15.04 -0.82 -23.09
CA LEU A 321 16.46 -0.65 -23.42
C LEU A 321 16.88 0.82 -23.50
N ASN A 322 16.00 1.69 -23.99
CA ASN A 322 16.25 3.13 -24.05
C ASN A 322 16.23 3.77 -22.65
N ALA A 323 15.37 3.31 -21.74
CA ALA A 323 15.36 3.72 -20.34
C ALA A 323 16.67 3.34 -19.63
N LEU A 324 17.15 2.11 -19.87
CA LEU A 324 18.43 1.65 -19.35
C LEU A 324 19.60 2.45 -19.95
N GLU A 325 19.55 2.83 -21.22
CA GLU A 325 20.58 3.70 -21.83
C GLU A 325 20.53 5.10 -21.23
N TYR A 326 19.33 5.65 -20.95
CA TYR A 326 19.21 6.91 -20.23
C TYR A 326 19.86 6.84 -18.85
N ALA A 327 19.54 5.82 -18.08
CA ALA A 327 20.02 5.67 -16.71
C ALA A 327 21.53 5.31 -16.63
N ASN A 328 21.99 4.37 -17.46
CA ASN A 328 23.31 3.73 -17.34
C ASN A 328 24.28 4.09 -18.47
N GLY A 329 23.79 4.63 -19.59
CA GLY A 329 24.61 4.91 -20.77
C GLY A 329 25.61 6.04 -20.56
N SER A 330 26.74 5.95 -21.26
CA SER A 330 27.73 7.02 -21.36
C SER A 330 27.10 8.30 -21.95
N VAL A 331 27.60 9.46 -21.57
CA VAL A 331 27.23 10.76 -22.17
C VAL A 331 27.43 10.85 -23.69
N THR A 332 28.13 9.88 -24.28
CA THR A 332 28.35 9.77 -25.73
C THR A 332 27.22 9.03 -26.46
N THR A 333 26.35 8.32 -25.73
CA THR A 333 25.18 7.65 -26.28
C THR A 333 24.02 8.63 -26.41
N LYS A 334 22.98 8.25 -27.19
CA LYS A 334 21.83 9.11 -27.44
C LYS A 334 21.13 9.52 -26.13
N TYR A 335 20.78 8.56 -25.29
CA TYR A 335 20.01 8.81 -24.09
C TYR A 335 20.89 9.18 -22.90
N GLY A 336 22.15 8.71 -22.82
CA GLY A 336 23.11 9.21 -21.83
C GLY A 336 23.44 10.70 -22.04
N ALA A 337 23.53 11.16 -23.31
CA ALA A 337 23.66 12.58 -23.62
C ALA A 337 22.41 13.39 -23.19
N LEU A 338 21.21 12.81 -23.33
CA LEU A 338 19.96 13.43 -22.90
C LEU A 338 19.89 13.56 -21.36
N ARG A 339 20.31 12.52 -20.62
CA ARG A 339 20.47 12.59 -19.15
C ARG A 339 21.40 13.74 -18.75
N ALA A 340 22.57 13.81 -19.38
CA ALA A 340 23.53 14.88 -19.11
C ALA A 340 22.95 16.27 -19.40
N LYS A 341 22.16 16.42 -20.48
CA LYS A 341 21.46 17.67 -20.81
C LYS A 341 20.39 18.02 -19.77
N ASN A 342 19.75 17.02 -19.16
CA ASN A 342 18.79 17.20 -18.08
C ASN A 342 19.45 17.49 -16.72
N GLY A 343 20.78 17.57 -16.66
CA GLY A 343 21.53 18.02 -15.49
C GLY A 343 22.29 16.91 -14.74
N HIS A 344 22.21 15.66 -15.18
CA HIS A 344 22.89 14.53 -14.53
C HIS A 344 23.84 13.82 -15.49
N PRO A 345 25.12 14.23 -15.61
CA PRO A 345 26.08 13.60 -16.52
C PRO A 345 26.48 12.17 -16.10
N GLU A 346 26.51 11.89 -14.79
CA GLU A 346 26.93 10.58 -14.29
C GLU A 346 25.80 9.54 -14.41
N PRO A 347 26.12 8.26 -14.64
CA PRO A 347 25.12 7.19 -14.64
C PRO A 347 24.45 7.00 -13.27
N TYR A 348 23.16 6.70 -13.27
CA TYR A 348 22.40 6.35 -12.06
C TYR A 348 22.59 4.90 -11.60
N ASN A 349 23.15 4.04 -12.47
CA ASN A 349 23.49 2.64 -12.20
C ASN A 349 22.28 1.79 -11.76
N ILE A 350 21.28 1.68 -12.62
CA ILE A 350 20.22 0.66 -12.44
C ILE A 350 20.89 -0.72 -12.53
N GLU A 351 20.84 -1.49 -11.46
CA GLU A 351 21.34 -2.86 -11.36
C GLU A 351 20.21 -3.90 -11.38
N TYR A 352 18.99 -3.52 -10.98
CA TYR A 352 17.83 -4.38 -10.86
C TYR A 352 16.71 -3.95 -11.82
N LEU A 353 16.20 -4.90 -12.58
CA LEU A 353 15.08 -4.67 -13.50
C LEU A 353 14.01 -5.73 -13.30
N GLU A 354 12.81 -5.29 -13.03
CA GLU A 354 11.64 -6.16 -12.94
C GLU A 354 10.85 -6.12 -14.25
N ILE A 355 10.58 -7.29 -14.82
CA ILE A 355 9.88 -7.45 -16.10
C ILE A 355 8.41 -7.70 -15.84
N GLY A 356 7.58 -6.66 -16.01
CA GLY A 356 6.16 -6.66 -15.72
C GLY A 356 5.84 -6.42 -14.25
N ASN A 357 4.55 -6.31 -13.93
CA ASN A 357 3.99 -6.20 -12.59
C ASN A 357 2.77 -7.10 -12.49
N GLU A 358 2.76 -8.09 -11.57
CA GLU A 358 1.61 -8.98 -11.31
C GLU A 358 1.00 -9.65 -12.56
N ASN A 359 1.75 -9.77 -13.64
CA ASN A 359 1.23 -10.18 -14.95
C ASN A 359 0.92 -11.68 -15.08
N ASN A 360 1.20 -12.47 -14.06
CA ASN A 360 0.82 -13.87 -14.02
C ASN A 360 -0.71 -14.10 -13.88
N GLN A 361 -1.50 -13.04 -13.70
CA GLN A 361 -2.94 -13.13 -13.38
C GLN A 361 -3.91 -12.47 -14.36
N TYR A 362 -3.46 -11.47 -15.12
CA TYR A 362 -4.36 -10.45 -15.67
C TYR A 362 -5.21 -10.83 -16.87
N ASP A 363 -5.20 -11.97 -17.36
CA ASP A 363 -6.18 -12.38 -18.37
C ASP A 363 -6.19 -13.90 -18.45
N PRO A 364 -7.33 -14.57 -18.23
CA PRO A 364 -7.43 -16.00 -18.51
C PRO A 364 -7.04 -16.39 -19.93
N SER A 365 -7.16 -15.46 -20.91
CA SER A 365 -6.68 -15.61 -22.27
C SER A 365 -5.18 -15.37 -22.42
N LEU A 366 -4.56 -14.63 -21.47
CA LEU A 366 -3.12 -14.44 -21.35
C LEU A 366 -2.53 -15.52 -20.47
N GLN A 367 -2.77 -16.76 -20.73
CA GLN A 367 -2.21 -17.87 -19.96
C GLN A 367 -0.78 -17.58 -19.49
N SER A 368 -0.37 -18.10 -18.34
CA SER A 368 0.97 -17.99 -17.78
C SER A 368 2.10 -18.13 -18.82
N ASP A 369 1.89 -18.93 -19.86
CA ASP A 369 2.78 -19.09 -20.99
C ASP A 369 2.98 -17.80 -21.81
N ASN A 370 2.00 -16.91 -21.87
CA ASN A 370 2.12 -15.66 -22.60
C ASN A 370 3.02 -14.66 -21.86
N TYR A 371 2.86 -14.53 -20.53
CA TYR A 371 3.78 -13.73 -19.72
C TYR A 371 5.20 -14.28 -19.80
N TYR A 372 5.37 -15.59 -19.68
CA TYR A 372 6.67 -16.24 -19.77
C TYR A 372 7.38 -15.97 -21.12
N LYS A 373 6.65 -16.03 -22.23
CA LYS A 373 7.21 -15.70 -23.56
C LYS A 373 7.68 -14.25 -23.63
N ARG A 374 6.90 -13.31 -23.10
CA ARG A 374 7.26 -11.89 -23.00
C ARG A 374 8.49 -11.70 -22.14
N PHE A 375 8.46 -12.26 -20.92
CA PHE A 375 9.58 -12.23 -19.99
C PHE A 375 10.88 -12.69 -20.66
N LYS A 376 10.85 -13.80 -21.38
CA LYS A 376 12.02 -14.33 -22.09
C LYS A 376 12.56 -13.38 -23.15
N LEU A 377 11.68 -12.78 -23.96
CA LEU A 377 12.09 -11.82 -24.99
C LEU A 377 12.75 -10.57 -24.37
N PHE A 378 12.17 -10.03 -23.31
CA PHE A 378 12.75 -8.90 -22.59
C PHE A 378 14.10 -9.28 -21.97
N ARG A 379 14.14 -10.36 -21.19
CA ARG A 379 15.35 -10.85 -20.54
C ARG A 379 16.49 -11.02 -21.53
N ASP A 380 16.26 -11.72 -22.62
CA ASP A 380 17.29 -12.04 -23.63
C ASP A 380 17.82 -10.75 -24.28
N ALA A 381 16.95 -9.79 -24.62
CA ALA A 381 17.33 -8.51 -25.20
C ALA A 381 18.12 -7.64 -24.18
N ILE A 382 17.70 -7.61 -22.91
CA ILE A 382 18.35 -6.83 -21.86
C ILE A 382 19.72 -7.42 -21.54
N LEU A 383 19.83 -8.73 -21.30
CA LEU A 383 21.09 -9.38 -20.96
C LEU A 383 22.11 -9.37 -22.11
N ALA A 384 21.65 -9.33 -23.36
CA ALA A 384 22.53 -9.13 -24.51
C ALA A 384 23.27 -7.78 -24.48
N LYS A 385 22.63 -6.73 -23.91
CA LYS A 385 23.22 -5.37 -23.83
C LYS A 385 23.80 -5.07 -22.44
N TYR A 386 23.18 -5.63 -21.39
CA TYR A 386 23.54 -5.42 -19.98
C TYR A 386 23.68 -6.79 -19.25
N PRO A 387 24.80 -7.53 -19.48
CA PRO A 387 24.94 -8.91 -19.01
C PRO A 387 24.97 -9.10 -17.49
N ASN A 388 25.20 -8.02 -16.75
CA ASN A 388 25.23 -8.03 -15.28
C ASN A 388 23.92 -7.51 -14.65
N MET A 389 22.86 -7.29 -15.43
CA MET A 389 21.57 -6.84 -14.92
C MET A 389 20.90 -7.96 -14.12
N HIS A 390 20.46 -7.66 -12.91
CA HIS A 390 19.65 -8.57 -12.10
C HIS A 390 18.21 -8.52 -12.58
N ILE A 391 17.72 -9.62 -13.11
CA ILE A 391 16.37 -9.73 -13.69
C ILE A 391 15.41 -10.36 -12.69
N ILE A 392 14.25 -9.71 -12.52
CA ILE A 392 13.16 -10.14 -11.65
C ILE A 392 11.96 -10.52 -12.50
N GLY A 393 11.32 -11.65 -12.20
CA GLY A 393 10.11 -12.12 -12.87
C GLY A 393 8.95 -12.32 -11.89
N ASN A 394 7.74 -11.99 -12.32
CA ASN A 394 6.53 -12.11 -11.50
C ASN A 394 6.08 -13.57 -11.39
N VAL A 395 5.76 -14.03 -10.19
CA VAL A 395 5.41 -15.42 -9.90
C VAL A 395 4.13 -15.56 -9.12
N ILE A 396 3.96 -14.82 -8.03
CA ILE A 396 2.79 -14.86 -7.17
C ILE A 396 2.21 -13.46 -7.07
N ALA A 397 0.92 -13.35 -7.38
CA ALA A 397 0.14 -12.15 -7.08
C ALA A 397 -1.31 -12.57 -6.77
N TRP A 398 -2.02 -11.82 -5.95
CA TRP A 398 -3.44 -12.05 -5.59
C TRP A 398 -3.78 -13.44 -5.03
N GLY A 399 -2.78 -14.24 -4.70
CA GLY A 399 -2.95 -15.59 -4.16
C GLY A 399 -2.72 -16.71 -5.14
N ASP A 400 -2.54 -16.42 -6.42
CA ASP A 400 -2.19 -17.43 -7.40
C ASP A 400 -0.68 -17.63 -7.45
N ASP A 401 -0.29 -18.88 -7.46
CA ASP A 401 1.06 -19.33 -7.69
C ASP A 401 1.15 -19.95 -9.08
N ASN A 402 2.12 -19.54 -9.87
CA ASN A 402 2.40 -20.20 -11.12
C ASN A 402 3.65 -21.09 -10.99
N PRO A 403 3.49 -22.33 -10.49
CA PRO A 403 4.62 -23.22 -10.30
C PRO A 403 5.23 -23.72 -11.60
N LYS A 404 4.51 -23.61 -12.73
CA LYS A 404 4.92 -24.21 -14.02
C LYS A 404 6.22 -23.60 -14.53
N TRP A 405 6.29 -22.28 -14.70
CA TRP A 405 7.50 -21.67 -15.22
C TRP A 405 8.60 -21.48 -14.18
N LYS A 406 8.27 -21.55 -12.87
CA LYS A 406 9.28 -21.68 -11.80
C LYS A 406 10.11 -22.95 -11.94
N SER A 407 9.52 -24.04 -12.44
CA SER A 407 10.22 -25.31 -12.62
C SER A 407 10.96 -25.40 -13.95
N GLU A 408 10.52 -24.69 -14.96
CA GLU A 408 11.01 -24.80 -16.33
C GLU A 408 12.22 -23.89 -16.63
N GLU A 409 12.33 -22.72 -15.93
CA GLU A 409 13.36 -21.75 -16.23
C GLU A 409 14.16 -21.27 -15.02
N SER A 410 15.45 -21.03 -15.28
CA SER A 410 16.31 -20.33 -14.33
C SER A 410 16.06 -18.84 -14.40
N VAL A 411 15.33 -18.31 -13.44
CA VAL A 411 15.16 -16.87 -13.18
C VAL A 411 15.92 -16.54 -11.91
N GLU A 412 16.67 -15.47 -11.89
CA GLU A 412 17.50 -15.12 -10.74
C GLU A 412 16.65 -14.78 -9.51
N LEU A 413 15.68 -13.87 -9.69
CA LEU A 413 14.80 -13.39 -8.66
C LEU A 413 13.34 -13.60 -9.09
N LEU A 414 12.57 -14.21 -8.19
CA LEU A 414 11.14 -14.42 -8.35
C LEU A 414 10.38 -13.49 -7.42
N ASP A 415 9.49 -12.68 -7.99
CA ASP A 415 8.69 -11.73 -7.25
C ASP A 415 7.39 -12.35 -6.74
N GLU A 416 7.17 -12.25 -5.41
CA GLU A 416 6.01 -12.78 -4.71
C GLU A 416 5.28 -11.66 -3.96
N HIS A 417 3.96 -11.52 -4.17
CA HIS A 417 3.09 -10.51 -3.55
C HIS A 417 2.10 -11.13 -2.57
N TYR A 418 1.94 -10.52 -1.38
CA TYR A 418 1.07 -11.03 -0.32
C TYR A 418 0.28 -9.93 0.37
N TYR A 419 -1.03 -9.92 0.14
CA TYR A 419 -1.99 -9.07 0.83
C TYR A 419 -2.95 -9.96 1.62
N ARG A 420 -2.72 -10.11 2.94
CA ARG A 420 -3.36 -11.09 3.80
C ARG A 420 -3.69 -10.51 5.18
N ASN A 421 -4.29 -11.32 6.04
CA ASN A 421 -4.56 -10.95 7.43
C ASN A 421 -3.34 -11.17 8.35
N PRO A 422 -3.33 -10.62 9.57
CA PRO A 422 -2.21 -10.76 10.51
C PRO A 422 -1.86 -12.23 10.83
N ALA A 423 -2.88 -13.08 10.96
CA ALA A 423 -2.69 -14.50 11.27
C ALA A 423 -1.96 -15.22 10.14
N TRP A 424 -2.29 -14.92 8.88
CA TRP A 424 -1.58 -15.49 7.75
C TRP A 424 -0.09 -15.14 7.79
N PHE A 425 0.24 -13.88 8.01
CA PHE A 425 1.63 -13.43 8.08
C PHE A 425 2.39 -14.12 9.23
N ALA A 426 1.80 -14.21 10.41
CA ALA A 426 2.43 -14.87 11.55
C ALA A 426 2.57 -16.38 11.33
N ASN A 427 1.57 -17.06 10.76
CA ASN A 427 1.63 -18.49 10.44
C ASN A 427 2.66 -18.82 9.34
N ASN A 428 3.05 -17.82 8.54
CA ASN A 428 4.06 -17.95 7.50
C ASN A 428 5.48 -17.55 7.96
N PHE A 429 5.74 -17.48 9.26
CA PHE A 429 7.09 -17.31 9.82
C PHE A 429 8.10 -18.33 9.27
N HIS A 430 7.67 -19.56 9.02
CA HIS A 430 8.47 -20.66 8.48
C HIS A 430 8.28 -20.92 6.98
N LYS A 431 7.62 -20.00 6.25
CA LYS A 431 7.27 -20.20 4.84
C LYS A 431 8.47 -20.58 3.97
N TYR A 432 9.57 -19.90 4.14
CA TYR A 432 10.75 -20.06 3.29
C TYR A 432 11.74 -21.14 3.76
N ASP A 433 11.50 -21.78 4.91
CA ASP A 433 12.37 -22.84 5.46
C ASP A 433 12.51 -24.04 4.49
N SER A 434 11.42 -24.34 3.75
CA SER A 434 11.37 -25.46 2.81
C SER A 434 11.69 -25.10 1.36
N TYR A 435 11.99 -23.83 1.06
CA TYR A 435 12.33 -23.42 -0.31
C TYR A 435 13.70 -24.00 -0.71
N GLU A 436 13.79 -24.47 -1.97
CA GLU A 436 15.03 -25.03 -2.52
C GLU A 436 16.12 -23.95 -2.63
N ARG A 437 17.29 -24.21 -1.99
CA ARG A 437 18.42 -23.29 -2.05
C ARG A 437 19.20 -23.46 -3.35
N GLY A 438 19.70 -22.34 -3.90
CA GLY A 438 20.59 -22.35 -5.06
C GLY A 438 19.89 -22.46 -6.42
N LYS A 439 18.56 -22.51 -6.46
CA LYS A 439 17.80 -22.52 -7.71
C LYS A 439 17.31 -21.12 -8.08
N HIS A 440 16.51 -20.53 -7.22
CA HIS A 440 15.99 -19.19 -7.37
C HIS A 440 16.22 -18.41 -6.07
N ASN A 441 16.34 -17.10 -6.18
CA ASN A 441 16.22 -16.18 -5.08
C ASN A 441 14.81 -15.58 -5.08
N ILE A 442 14.33 -15.16 -3.91
CA ILE A 442 13.01 -14.58 -3.75
C ILE A 442 13.14 -13.08 -3.49
N TYR A 443 12.32 -12.33 -4.17
CA TYR A 443 11.95 -10.97 -3.88
C TYR A 443 10.49 -10.96 -3.39
N VAL A 444 10.22 -10.48 -2.19
CA VAL A 444 8.85 -10.22 -1.72
C VAL A 444 8.55 -8.77 -2.07
N GLY A 445 8.06 -8.56 -3.30
CA GLY A 445 7.98 -7.23 -3.91
C GLY A 445 6.89 -6.37 -3.31
N GLU A 446 5.79 -7.00 -2.90
CA GLU A 446 4.69 -6.30 -2.24
C GLU A 446 4.10 -7.17 -1.13
N TYR A 447 4.02 -6.60 0.07
CA TYR A 447 3.30 -7.24 1.16
C TYR A 447 2.74 -6.20 2.14
N ALA A 448 1.54 -6.47 2.62
CA ALA A 448 0.92 -5.74 3.71
C ALA A 448 -0.26 -6.53 4.31
N VAL A 449 -0.58 -6.26 5.56
CA VAL A 449 -1.84 -6.71 6.15
C VAL A 449 -2.98 -5.85 5.61
N THR A 450 -3.84 -6.45 4.76
CA THR A 450 -4.98 -5.78 4.13
C THR A 450 -6.33 -6.38 4.52
N GLN A 451 -6.32 -7.50 5.24
CA GLN A 451 -7.50 -8.26 5.63
C GLN A 451 -7.54 -8.48 7.14
N GLY A 452 -8.73 -8.56 7.71
CA GLY A 452 -8.90 -8.78 9.13
C GLY A 452 -8.68 -7.52 9.98
N PHE A 453 -8.29 -7.72 11.22
CA PHE A 453 -7.88 -6.61 12.09
C PHE A 453 -6.62 -5.96 11.53
N GLY A 454 -6.61 -4.66 11.45
CA GLY A 454 -5.44 -3.93 10.99
C GLY A 454 -5.50 -3.46 9.54
N VAL A 455 -6.64 -3.56 8.89
CA VAL A 455 -6.84 -2.95 7.55
C VAL A 455 -6.50 -1.45 7.54
N ASN A 456 -6.56 -0.78 8.71
CA ASN A 456 -6.18 0.63 8.85
C ASN A 456 -4.72 0.84 9.27
N GLY A 457 -3.90 -0.22 9.37
CA GLY A 457 -2.52 -0.12 9.85
C GLY A 457 -2.45 -0.06 11.38
N SER A 458 -3.15 -0.96 12.08
CA SER A 458 -3.10 -1.12 13.53
C SER A 458 -1.82 -1.82 14.01
N LEU A 459 -1.63 -1.89 15.32
CA LEU A 459 -0.49 -2.62 15.90
C LEU A 459 -0.54 -4.13 15.57
N ASP A 460 -1.73 -4.75 15.55
CA ASP A 460 -1.87 -6.18 15.19
C ASP A 460 -1.42 -6.46 13.75
N ALA A 461 -1.74 -5.54 12.82
CA ALA A 461 -1.24 -5.61 11.46
C ALA A 461 0.29 -5.59 11.44
N ALA A 462 0.87 -4.59 12.08
CA ALA A 462 2.31 -4.40 12.15
C ALA A 462 3.04 -5.57 12.82
N LEU A 463 2.44 -6.20 13.85
CA LEU A 463 3.02 -7.39 14.50
C LEU A 463 2.98 -8.63 13.59
N GLY A 464 1.91 -8.84 12.83
CA GLY A 464 1.87 -9.90 11.82
C GLY A 464 2.98 -9.73 10.79
N GLU A 465 3.14 -8.52 10.28
CA GLU A 465 4.22 -8.14 9.34
C GLU A 465 5.61 -8.32 9.98
N ALA A 466 5.79 -7.92 11.24
CA ALA A 466 7.06 -8.10 11.97
C ALA A 466 7.46 -9.58 12.06
N VAL A 467 6.52 -10.47 12.41
CA VAL A 467 6.75 -11.92 12.47
C VAL A 467 7.17 -12.46 11.11
N TYR A 468 6.49 -12.06 10.06
CA TYR A 468 6.83 -12.47 8.69
C TYR A 468 8.22 -11.96 8.27
N MET A 469 8.56 -10.69 8.59
CA MET A 469 9.89 -10.14 8.35
C MET A 469 10.98 -10.89 9.10
N MET A 470 10.72 -11.36 10.33
CA MET A 470 11.65 -12.23 11.06
C MET A 470 11.86 -13.56 10.33
N GLY A 471 10.81 -14.13 9.75
CA GLY A 471 10.89 -15.33 8.89
C GLY A 471 11.68 -15.09 7.61
N ILE A 472 11.47 -13.97 6.94
CA ILE A 472 12.24 -13.51 5.77
C ILE A 472 13.74 -13.40 6.13
N GLU A 473 14.05 -12.75 7.26
CA GLU A 473 15.44 -12.55 7.70
C GLU A 473 16.14 -13.88 8.02
N ASN A 474 15.43 -14.82 8.68
CA ASN A 474 15.95 -16.17 8.96
C ASN A 474 16.26 -16.96 7.68
N ASN A 475 15.63 -16.62 6.57
CA ASN A 475 15.79 -17.26 5.26
C ASN A 475 16.47 -16.36 4.21
N SER A 476 17.37 -15.48 4.67
CA SER A 476 18.02 -14.49 3.80
C SER A 476 19.02 -15.12 2.81
N ASP A 477 19.28 -16.42 2.95
CA ASP A 477 20.00 -17.22 1.96
C ASP A 477 19.17 -17.51 0.71
N VAL A 478 17.84 -17.43 0.79
CA VAL A 478 16.91 -17.55 -0.33
C VAL A 478 16.11 -16.28 -0.59
N VAL A 479 15.63 -15.59 0.46
CA VAL A 479 14.93 -14.31 0.31
C VAL A 479 15.95 -13.17 0.32
N LYS A 480 16.14 -12.53 -0.83
CA LYS A 480 17.17 -11.50 -1.01
C LYS A 480 16.66 -10.09 -0.81
N MET A 481 15.38 -9.87 -1.09
CA MET A 481 14.77 -8.53 -1.10
C MET A 481 13.34 -8.61 -0.58
N ALA A 482 12.89 -7.56 0.09
CA ALA A 482 11.50 -7.39 0.51
C ALA A 482 11.13 -5.90 0.59
N SER A 483 9.91 -5.55 0.19
CA SER A 483 9.36 -4.19 0.29
C SER A 483 7.89 -4.18 0.67
N TYR A 484 7.55 -3.37 1.66
CA TYR A 484 6.15 -3.10 2.04
C TYR A 484 5.44 -2.28 0.95
N ALA A 485 4.18 -2.56 0.69
CA ALA A 485 3.38 -1.87 -0.31
C ALA A 485 1.91 -1.68 0.14
N PRO A 486 1.28 -0.53 -0.23
CA PRO A 486 1.89 0.72 -0.69
C PRO A 486 2.45 1.56 0.45
N ILE A 487 3.31 2.55 0.11
CA ILE A 487 3.94 3.40 1.13
C ILE A 487 3.05 4.55 1.56
N PHE A 488 2.44 5.26 0.61
CA PHE A 488 1.82 6.57 0.83
C PHE A 488 0.31 6.56 0.69
N ALA A 489 -0.37 7.24 1.63
CA ALA A 489 -1.79 7.52 1.54
C ALA A 489 -2.11 8.98 1.85
N ASN A 490 -2.66 9.70 0.88
CA ASN A 490 -3.24 11.01 1.12
C ASN A 490 -4.62 10.86 1.76
N LEU A 491 -4.77 11.39 2.98
CA LEU A 491 -6.02 11.30 3.75
C LEU A 491 -7.21 12.02 3.11
N ASN A 492 -6.97 12.88 2.12
CA ASN A 492 -8.03 13.59 1.40
C ASN A 492 -8.64 12.75 0.27
N ASP A 493 -7.91 11.77 -0.28
CA ASP A 493 -8.39 10.89 -1.35
C ASP A 493 -7.73 9.50 -1.28
N LEU A 494 -8.35 8.62 -0.51
CA LEU A 494 -7.89 7.25 -0.29
C LEU A 494 -8.57 6.30 -1.25
N LYS A 495 -7.77 5.58 -2.04
CA LYS A 495 -8.22 4.51 -2.96
C LYS A 495 -7.86 3.13 -2.44
N TRP A 496 -6.82 3.04 -1.63
CA TRP A 496 -6.29 1.79 -1.09
C TRP A 496 -5.85 1.96 0.37
N ARG A 497 -6.01 0.91 1.17
CA ARG A 497 -5.55 0.79 2.56
C ARG A 497 -5.07 -0.65 2.83
N PRO A 498 -4.13 -0.86 3.78
CA PRO A 498 -3.41 0.14 4.58
C PRO A 498 -2.23 0.72 3.82
N ASP A 499 -1.64 1.77 4.39
CA ASP A 499 -0.43 2.41 3.86
C ASP A 499 0.50 2.76 5.00
N MET A 500 1.80 2.71 4.73
CA MET A 500 2.83 2.86 5.76
C MET A 500 2.94 4.28 6.30
N ILE A 501 2.84 5.27 5.41
CA ILE A 501 2.92 6.70 5.73
C ILE A 501 1.64 7.38 5.27
N GLN A 502 0.90 7.95 6.21
CA GLN A 502 -0.31 8.69 5.90
C GLN A 502 -0.07 10.20 6.05
N PHE A 503 -0.67 10.99 5.17
CA PHE A 503 -0.40 12.41 5.12
C PHE A 503 -1.60 13.21 4.56
N ASN A 504 -1.51 14.53 4.72
CA ASN A 504 -2.31 15.53 4.01
C ASN A 504 -1.39 16.65 3.49
N HIS A 505 -1.96 17.74 2.99
CA HIS A 505 -1.18 18.85 2.45
C HIS A 505 -0.27 19.54 3.47
N LYS A 506 -0.35 19.25 4.77
CA LYS A 506 0.39 19.95 5.84
C LYS A 506 1.15 19.06 6.81
N LYS A 507 0.74 17.83 7.02
CA LYS A 507 1.30 16.91 8.01
C LYS A 507 1.44 15.50 7.45
N ALA A 508 2.35 14.72 8.03
CA ALA A 508 2.52 13.31 7.77
C ALA A 508 2.78 12.55 9.07
N PHE A 509 2.44 11.26 9.10
CA PHE A 509 2.77 10.38 10.21
C PHE A 509 2.99 8.94 9.72
N GLY A 510 3.76 8.16 10.49
CA GLY A 510 3.94 6.73 10.29
C GLY A 510 2.88 5.94 11.05
N THR A 511 2.32 4.92 10.38
CA THR A 511 1.51 3.89 11.04
C THR A 511 2.41 2.98 11.90
N PRO A 512 1.88 2.11 12.77
CA PRO A 512 2.67 1.07 13.43
C PRO A 512 3.54 0.25 12.46
N SER A 513 3.03 -0.05 11.24
CA SER A 513 3.81 -0.74 10.19
C SER A 513 5.05 0.05 9.77
N TYR A 514 4.97 1.39 9.67
CA TYR A 514 6.16 2.22 9.42
C TYR A 514 7.25 2.01 10.48
N TYR A 515 6.85 1.99 11.75
CA TYR A 515 7.80 1.79 12.84
C TYR A 515 8.36 0.38 12.88
N VAL A 516 7.56 -0.64 12.54
CA VAL A 516 8.06 -2.02 12.38
C VAL A 516 9.10 -2.09 11.27
N GLN A 517 8.80 -1.57 10.07
CA GLN A 517 9.75 -1.56 8.95
C GLN A 517 11.06 -0.86 9.33
N LYS A 518 10.94 0.31 10.00
CA LYS A 518 12.09 1.06 10.48
C LYS A 518 12.90 0.30 11.53
N MET A 519 12.24 -0.26 12.54
CA MET A 519 12.91 -1.03 13.60
C MET A 519 13.65 -2.25 13.04
N MET A 520 13.06 -2.94 12.07
CA MET A 520 13.68 -4.10 11.42
C MET A 520 14.89 -3.66 10.58
N ALA A 521 14.78 -2.59 9.79
CA ALA A 521 15.88 -2.07 8.98
C ALA A 521 17.05 -1.50 9.80
N ASP A 522 16.76 -0.82 10.92
CA ASP A 522 17.77 -0.28 11.82
C ASP A 522 18.51 -1.39 12.62
N ASN A 523 17.94 -2.58 12.72
CA ASN A 523 18.44 -3.67 13.55
C ASN A 523 18.65 -4.96 12.74
N ILE A 524 19.22 -4.82 11.57
CA ILE A 524 19.64 -5.94 10.72
C ILE A 524 21.09 -6.33 11.07
N GLY A 525 21.33 -7.65 11.29
CA GLY A 525 22.68 -8.18 11.48
C GLY A 525 23.30 -8.63 10.15
N THR A 526 24.49 -9.20 10.20
CA THR A 526 25.21 -9.73 9.01
C THR A 526 25.12 -11.24 8.87
N ARG A 527 24.84 -11.95 10.00
CA ARG A 527 24.70 -13.41 10.06
C ARG A 527 23.46 -13.82 10.83
N ILE A 528 22.77 -14.82 10.34
CA ILE A 528 21.65 -15.46 11.03
C ILE A 528 22.22 -16.31 12.19
N LEU A 529 21.58 -16.26 13.35
CA LEU A 529 21.90 -17.14 14.48
C LEU A 529 20.73 -18.11 14.71
N LYS A 530 21.08 -19.36 15.02
CA LYS A 530 20.08 -20.35 15.39
C LYS A 530 19.47 -20.01 16.75
N VAL A 531 18.15 -20.01 16.81
CA VAL A 531 17.37 -19.78 18.03
C VAL A 531 16.58 -21.04 18.39
N GLU A 532 16.69 -21.48 19.64
CA GLU A 532 15.84 -22.51 20.22
C GLU A 532 14.94 -21.87 21.29
N GLN A 533 13.66 -21.73 20.97
CA GLN A 533 12.66 -21.22 21.89
C GLN A 533 11.94 -22.36 22.58
N ARG A 534 12.02 -22.38 23.92
CA ARG A 534 11.30 -23.35 24.75
C ARG A 534 10.19 -22.64 25.52
N ASN A 535 8.96 -22.87 25.10
CA ASN A 535 7.78 -22.34 25.74
C ASN A 535 7.32 -23.34 26.82
N PRO A 536 7.24 -22.95 28.12
CA PRO A 536 6.71 -23.84 29.14
C PRO A 536 5.20 -24.04 29.02
N TYR A 537 4.52 -23.13 28.37
CA TYR A 537 3.14 -23.31 27.95
C TYR A 537 3.18 -24.13 26.66
N SER A 538 2.90 -25.44 26.79
CA SER A 538 2.70 -26.27 25.64
C SER A 538 1.84 -25.52 24.63
N SER A 539 2.26 -25.55 23.39
CA SER A 539 1.51 -25.14 22.22
C SER A 539 0.30 -26.07 21.94
N ALA A 540 -0.44 -26.47 22.97
CA ALA A 540 -1.83 -26.72 22.81
C ALA A 540 -2.44 -25.35 22.48
N VAL A 541 -2.40 -24.98 21.20
CA VAL A 541 -3.41 -24.13 20.63
C VAL A 541 -4.71 -24.81 21.03
N ILE A 542 -5.35 -24.30 22.08
CA ILE A 542 -6.76 -24.56 22.27
C ILE A 542 -7.35 -23.83 21.09
N GLU A 543 -7.63 -24.59 20.01
CA GLU A 543 -8.38 -24.07 18.87
C GLU A 543 -9.72 -23.62 19.46
N LYS A 544 -9.77 -22.35 19.85
CA LYS A 544 -11.01 -21.76 20.31
C LYS A 544 -11.87 -21.65 19.08
N THR A 545 -12.93 -22.46 19.05
CA THR A 545 -13.94 -22.39 17.98
C THR A 545 -14.37 -20.95 17.78
N VAL A 546 -14.17 -20.42 16.58
CA VAL A 546 -14.58 -19.05 16.21
C VAL A 546 -16.03 -19.02 15.76
N ALA A 547 -16.57 -20.17 15.35
CA ALA A 547 -17.95 -20.32 14.97
C ALA A 547 -18.87 -20.02 16.16
N PRO A 548 -19.84 -19.09 16.03
CA PRO A 548 -20.75 -18.76 17.11
C PRO A 548 -21.68 -19.93 17.44
N GLU A 549 -21.90 -20.23 18.71
CA GLU A 549 -22.84 -21.26 19.14
C GLU A 549 -24.28 -21.00 18.72
N LYS A 550 -24.62 -19.72 18.51
CA LYS A 550 -25.93 -19.27 18.02
C LYS A 550 -25.74 -18.12 17.06
N SER A 551 -26.31 -18.22 15.90
CA SER A 551 -26.23 -17.22 14.84
C SER A 551 -27.51 -17.22 14.00
N HIS A 552 -27.66 -16.25 13.11
CA HIS A 552 -28.71 -16.22 12.12
C HIS A 552 -28.18 -16.57 10.73
N ILE A 553 -29.10 -16.95 9.84
CA ILE A 553 -28.84 -17.12 8.41
C ILE A 553 -29.64 -16.11 7.61
N GLY A 554 -29.23 -15.88 6.37
CA GLY A 554 -29.88 -14.92 5.50
C GLY A 554 -29.44 -15.04 4.05
N PHE A 555 -29.90 -14.07 3.25
CA PHE A 555 -29.54 -13.97 1.83
C PHE A 555 -28.90 -12.62 1.53
N ALA A 556 -27.96 -12.61 0.61
CA ALA A 556 -27.31 -11.38 0.16
C ALA A 556 -27.09 -11.39 -1.35
N THR A 557 -26.91 -10.19 -1.91
CA THR A 557 -26.51 -10.00 -3.31
C THR A 557 -25.56 -8.83 -3.42
N TRP A 558 -24.76 -8.85 -4.47
CA TRP A 558 -23.89 -7.72 -4.85
C TRP A 558 -24.19 -7.33 -6.30
N ALA A 559 -24.69 -6.11 -6.50
CA ALA A 559 -25.07 -5.60 -7.82
C ALA A 559 -25.91 -6.60 -8.66
N THR A 560 -26.78 -7.37 -8.01
CA THR A 560 -27.47 -8.54 -8.61
C THR A 560 -28.87 -8.75 -8.09
N GLN A 561 -29.76 -9.11 -9.01
CA GLN A 561 -31.11 -9.58 -8.70
C GLN A 561 -31.09 -11.11 -8.57
N ALA A 562 -31.55 -11.63 -7.45
CA ALA A 562 -31.57 -13.07 -7.20
C ALA A 562 -32.81 -13.52 -6.45
N SER A 563 -33.16 -14.82 -6.62
CA SER A 563 -34.24 -15.49 -5.92
C SER A 563 -33.70 -16.67 -5.12
N TYR A 564 -34.30 -16.90 -3.94
CA TYR A 564 -33.89 -17.92 -2.99
C TYR A 564 -35.08 -18.69 -2.49
N GLU A 565 -34.92 -19.98 -2.31
CA GLU A 565 -35.85 -20.86 -1.66
C GLU A 565 -35.14 -21.70 -0.61
N LEU A 566 -35.38 -21.40 0.69
CA LEU A 566 -34.82 -22.20 1.78
C LEU A 566 -35.57 -23.51 1.89
N SER A 567 -34.86 -24.64 1.79
CA SER A 567 -35.46 -25.95 1.80
C SER A 567 -35.50 -26.54 3.21
N GLU A 568 -34.35 -26.61 3.87
CA GLU A 568 -34.26 -27.16 5.22
C GLU A 568 -33.03 -26.68 5.99
N VAL A 569 -33.15 -26.75 7.33
CA VAL A 569 -32.03 -26.58 8.26
C VAL A 569 -32.02 -27.81 9.18
N ASN A 570 -30.91 -28.54 9.21
CA ASN A 570 -30.73 -29.78 9.99
C ASN A 570 -31.84 -30.81 9.73
N GLY A 571 -32.21 -31.02 8.45
CA GLY A 571 -33.22 -32.00 8.01
C GLY A 571 -34.65 -31.59 8.33
N LYS A 572 -34.91 -30.37 8.76
CA LYS A 572 -36.25 -29.84 9.04
C LYS A 572 -36.59 -28.73 8.08
N ALA A 573 -37.76 -28.79 7.47
CA ALA A 573 -38.30 -27.69 6.68
C ALA A 573 -38.45 -26.44 7.56
N VAL A 574 -38.03 -25.30 7.07
CA VAL A 574 -38.01 -24.03 7.82
C VAL A 574 -38.72 -22.95 7.02
N ASP A 575 -39.69 -22.30 7.65
CA ASP A 575 -40.26 -21.05 7.17
C ASP A 575 -39.65 -19.90 7.98
N MET A 576 -39.06 -18.92 7.32
CA MET A 576 -38.37 -17.80 7.95
C MET A 576 -39.11 -16.49 7.69
N ASN A 577 -39.16 -15.63 8.72
CA ASN A 577 -39.40 -14.22 8.53
C ASN A 577 -38.09 -13.50 8.37
N PHE A 578 -38.05 -12.52 7.47
CA PHE A 578 -36.86 -11.80 7.14
C PHE A 578 -36.91 -10.33 7.56
N SER A 579 -35.78 -9.83 8.03
CA SER A 579 -35.53 -8.42 8.23
C SER A 579 -34.56 -7.92 7.16
N SER A 580 -35.08 -7.15 6.18
CA SER A 580 -34.24 -6.49 5.20
C SER A 580 -33.37 -5.42 5.88
N LYS A 581 -32.07 -5.54 5.75
CA LYS A 581 -31.09 -4.55 6.21
C LYS A 581 -30.75 -3.58 5.11
N LYS A 582 -30.64 -4.08 3.86
CA LYS A 582 -30.41 -3.29 2.66
C LYS A 582 -30.93 -4.03 1.41
N GLY A 583 -31.45 -3.29 0.43
CA GLY A 583 -31.97 -3.83 -0.83
C GLY A 583 -33.49 -3.95 -0.89
N GLU A 584 -34.01 -4.27 -2.08
CA GLU A 584 -35.44 -4.38 -2.37
C GLU A 584 -35.91 -5.83 -2.33
N TRP A 585 -36.29 -6.31 -1.14
CA TRP A 585 -36.64 -7.69 -0.90
C TRP A 585 -38.15 -7.92 -0.87
N LYS A 586 -38.63 -9.02 -1.51
CA LYS A 586 -40.01 -9.46 -1.47
C LYS A 586 -40.12 -10.98 -1.30
N LYS A 587 -41.09 -11.42 -0.52
CA LYS A 587 -41.46 -12.84 -0.36
C LYS A 587 -42.73 -13.15 -1.16
N GLN A 588 -42.69 -14.20 -1.96
CA GLN A 588 -43.85 -14.75 -2.68
C GLN A 588 -43.87 -16.28 -2.49
N GLY A 589 -44.82 -16.77 -1.64
CA GLY A 589 -44.80 -18.17 -1.20
C GLY A 589 -43.49 -18.46 -0.44
N ASN A 590 -42.74 -19.46 -0.87
CA ASN A 590 -41.45 -19.84 -0.28
C ASN A 590 -40.26 -19.19 -0.97
N ILE A 591 -40.49 -18.30 -1.95
CA ILE A 591 -39.40 -17.64 -2.70
C ILE A 591 -39.18 -16.24 -2.16
N TYR A 592 -37.92 -15.95 -1.86
CA TYR A 592 -37.43 -14.63 -1.44
C TYR A 592 -36.62 -14.04 -2.57
N SER A 593 -36.98 -12.87 -3.05
CA SER A 593 -36.33 -12.24 -4.20
C SER A 593 -35.86 -10.82 -3.90
N GLN A 594 -34.63 -10.53 -4.33
CA GLN A 594 -34.03 -9.21 -4.38
C GLN A 594 -34.19 -8.66 -5.80
N TYR A 595 -34.73 -7.44 -5.94
CA TYR A 595 -35.13 -6.84 -7.24
C TYR A 595 -34.22 -5.69 -7.70
N GLY A 596 -33.43 -5.09 -6.79
CA GLY A 596 -32.49 -4.03 -7.10
C GLY A 596 -31.14 -4.54 -7.58
N ASN A 597 -30.28 -3.63 -8.01
CA ASN A 597 -28.88 -3.90 -8.37
C ASN A 597 -27.90 -3.16 -7.43
N ASP A 598 -28.32 -2.89 -6.19
CA ASP A 598 -27.45 -2.27 -5.21
C ASP A 598 -26.38 -3.26 -4.73
N GLU A 599 -25.25 -2.72 -4.32
CA GLU A 599 -24.16 -3.48 -3.71
C GLU A 599 -24.47 -3.79 -2.24
N SER A 600 -23.97 -4.92 -1.74
CA SER A 600 -24.13 -5.35 -0.34
C SER A 600 -25.58 -5.44 0.14
N CYS A 601 -26.52 -5.89 -0.71
CA CYS A 601 -27.90 -6.13 -0.28
C CYS A 601 -27.92 -7.28 0.72
N LEU A 602 -28.67 -7.10 1.83
CA LEU A 602 -28.66 -8.02 2.97
C LEU A 602 -30.06 -8.19 3.56
N ASN A 603 -30.46 -9.46 3.74
CA ASN A 603 -31.75 -9.84 4.30
C ASN A 603 -31.57 -11.00 5.29
N ILE A 604 -31.83 -10.78 6.57
CA ILE A 604 -31.52 -11.72 7.65
C ILE A 604 -32.82 -12.35 8.18
N GLY A 605 -32.80 -13.68 8.30
CA GLY A 605 -33.88 -14.47 8.83
C GLY A 605 -33.92 -14.54 10.37
N ASP A 606 -35.09 -14.80 10.94
CA ASP A 606 -35.33 -14.95 12.39
C ASP A 606 -34.95 -16.33 12.94
N VAL A 607 -34.51 -17.25 12.07
CA VAL A 607 -34.09 -18.60 12.46
C VAL A 607 -32.69 -18.56 13.07
N THR A 608 -32.58 -19.16 14.26
CA THR A 608 -31.29 -19.35 14.94
C THR A 608 -30.68 -20.69 14.56
N VAL A 609 -29.42 -20.68 14.16
CA VAL A 609 -28.63 -21.83 13.75
C VAL A 609 -27.39 -21.94 14.63
N GLY A 610 -27.03 -23.16 15.02
CA GLY A 610 -25.78 -23.40 15.76
C GLY A 610 -24.60 -23.69 14.84
N ASN A 611 -23.41 -23.76 15.45
CA ASN A 611 -22.17 -24.08 14.74
C ASN A 611 -21.98 -25.55 14.32
N HIS A 612 -23.00 -26.40 14.56
CA HIS A 612 -23.13 -27.71 13.99
C HIS A 612 -24.44 -27.78 13.21
N SER A 613 -24.37 -27.51 11.91
CA SER A 613 -25.56 -27.34 11.10
C SER A 613 -25.36 -27.72 9.64
N THR A 614 -26.45 -28.14 9.02
CA THR A 614 -26.56 -28.34 7.58
C THR A 614 -27.71 -27.47 7.07
N ILE A 615 -27.41 -26.56 6.13
CA ILE A 615 -28.37 -25.64 5.50
C ILE A 615 -28.51 -26.07 4.05
N LYS A 616 -29.75 -26.27 3.57
CA LYS A 616 -30.04 -26.56 2.18
C LYS A 616 -31.02 -25.54 1.62
N LEU A 617 -30.67 -24.99 0.49
CA LEU A 617 -31.49 -24.00 -0.23
C LEU A 617 -31.30 -24.13 -1.73
N ARG A 618 -32.18 -23.47 -2.46
CA ARG A 618 -31.99 -23.21 -3.90
C ARG A 618 -31.84 -21.71 -4.15
N ALA A 619 -30.97 -21.34 -5.08
CA ALA A 619 -30.84 -19.95 -5.49
C ALA A 619 -30.78 -19.82 -7.01
N ARG A 620 -31.18 -18.65 -7.52
CA ARG A 620 -31.20 -18.34 -8.94
C ARG A 620 -30.83 -16.87 -9.17
N LYS A 621 -29.89 -16.63 -10.07
CA LYS A 621 -29.60 -15.31 -10.59
C LYS A 621 -30.69 -14.88 -11.57
N ASN A 622 -31.35 -13.75 -11.33
CA ASN A 622 -32.39 -13.19 -12.22
C ASN A 622 -31.82 -12.11 -13.16
N GLY A 623 -30.73 -11.42 -12.75
CA GLY A 623 -30.05 -10.37 -13.51
C GLY A 623 -28.92 -9.74 -12.71
N GLY A 624 -28.21 -8.79 -13.30
CA GLY A 624 -27.11 -8.07 -12.65
C GLY A 624 -25.73 -8.68 -12.89
N ALA A 625 -24.71 -8.14 -12.22
CA ALA A 625 -23.30 -8.42 -12.50
C ALA A 625 -22.83 -9.75 -11.90
N GLU A 626 -23.23 -10.07 -10.67
CA GLU A 626 -22.73 -11.23 -9.92
C GLU A 626 -23.78 -12.34 -9.78
N GLY A 627 -23.55 -13.29 -8.92
CA GLY A 627 -24.46 -14.39 -8.61
C GLY A 627 -25.27 -14.16 -7.34
N PHE A 628 -25.23 -15.13 -6.41
CA PHE A 628 -26.08 -15.13 -5.21
C PHE A 628 -25.27 -15.58 -3.97
N MET A 629 -25.72 -15.13 -2.79
CA MET A 629 -25.00 -15.37 -1.53
C MET A 629 -25.92 -15.91 -0.45
N LEU A 630 -25.45 -16.97 0.26
CA LEU A 630 -26.00 -17.40 1.53
C LEU A 630 -25.22 -16.73 2.66
N VAL A 631 -25.92 -16.02 3.55
CA VAL A 631 -25.33 -15.48 4.78
C VAL A 631 -25.50 -16.51 5.90
N PHE A 632 -24.43 -16.73 6.65
CA PHE A 632 -24.41 -17.65 7.79
C PHE A 632 -23.52 -17.10 8.91
N ASN A 633 -23.59 -17.68 10.10
CA ASN A 633 -22.91 -17.18 11.29
C ASN A 633 -23.17 -15.67 11.57
N TYR A 634 -24.34 -15.16 11.18
CA TYR A 634 -24.68 -13.77 11.35
C TYR A 634 -25.00 -13.45 12.82
N ILE A 635 -24.23 -12.58 13.42
CA ILE A 635 -24.47 -12.00 14.75
C ILE A 635 -24.98 -10.56 14.61
N ASP A 636 -24.28 -9.74 13.81
CA ASP A 636 -24.58 -8.36 13.49
C ASP A 636 -23.95 -7.97 12.13
N GLU A 637 -24.08 -6.69 11.73
CA GLU A 637 -23.56 -6.19 10.46
C GLU A 637 -22.02 -6.16 10.35
N ASN A 638 -21.35 -6.35 11.49
CA ASN A 638 -19.89 -6.40 11.57
C ASN A 638 -19.36 -7.82 11.80
N ASN A 639 -20.22 -8.82 12.03
CA ASN A 639 -19.83 -10.19 12.38
C ASN A 639 -20.73 -11.21 11.70
N TYR A 640 -20.30 -11.74 10.56
CA TYR A 640 -21.01 -12.74 9.77
C TYR A 640 -20.09 -13.42 8.75
N CYS A 641 -20.59 -14.45 8.08
CA CYS A 641 -19.99 -15.05 6.90
C CYS A 641 -20.97 -15.03 5.74
N TRP A 642 -20.47 -15.04 4.52
CA TRP A 642 -21.26 -15.39 3.36
C TRP A 642 -20.56 -16.35 2.42
N LEU A 643 -21.35 -17.23 1.84
CA LEU A 643 -20.97 -18.13 0.77
C LEU A 643 -21.48 -17.53 -0.53
N ASN A 644 -20.56 -17.09 -1.38
CA ASN A 644 -20.83 -16.40 -2.64
C ASN A 644 -20.60 -17.36 -3.82
N PHE A 645 -21.63 -17.60 -4.62
CA PHE A 645 -21.53 -18.31 -5.88
C PHE A 645 -21.70 -17.34 -7.05
N GLY A 646 -20.68 -17.24 -7.92
CA GLY A 646 -20.63 -16.28 -9.01
C GLY A 646 -20.36 -14.85 -8.57
N GLY A 647 -19.48 -14.64 -7.61
CA GLY A 647 -19.00 -13.32 -7.23
C GLY A 647 -17.95 -12.78 -8.21
N TRP A 648 -17.44 -11.57 -7.91
CA TRP A 648 -16.38 -10.89 -8.69
C TRP A 648 -16.69 -10.83 -10.19
N GLY A 649 -17.85 -10.26 -10.52
CA GLY A 649 -18.30 -10.16 -11.90
C GLY A 649 -18.71 -11.51 -12.50
N ASN A 650 -19.15 -12.43 -11.67
CA ASN A 650 -19.57 -13.79 -12.04
C ASN A 650 -18.43 -14.69 -12.58
N THR A 651 -17.25 -14.55 -11.98
CA THR A 651 -16.04 -15.29 -12.38
C THR A 651 -15.53 -16.26 -11.33
N GLN A 652 -15.94 -16.07 -10.07
CA GLN A 652 -15.45 -16.85 -8.93
C GLN A 652 -16.57 -17.25 -7.97
N HIS A 653 -16.35 -18.36 -7.26
CA HIS A 653 -17.04 -18.69 -6.03
C HIS A 653 -16.15 -18.36 -4.84
N GLY A 654 -16.73 -17.99 -3.68
CA GLY A 654 -15.94 -17.67 -2.50
C GLY A 654 -16.69 -17.84 -1.19
N ILE A 655 -15.93 -18.01 -0.12
CA ILE A 655 -16.42 -17.84 1.25
C ILE A 655 -15.67 -16.66 1.85
N GLU A 656 -16.41 -15.70 2.36
CA GLU A 656 -15.86 -14.54 3.06
C GLU A 656 -16.39 -14.51 4.50
N GLN A 657 -15.50 -14.20 5.43
CA GLN A 657 -15.78 -14.04 6.85
C GLN A 657 -15.58 -12.57 7.21
N VAL A 658 -16.55 -12.00 7.92
CA VAL A 658 -16.48 -10.62 8.44
C VAL A 658 -16.40 -10.68 9.95
N VAL A 659 -15.36 -10.07 10.50
CA VAL A 659 -15.14 -9.97 11.96
C VAL A 659 -14.86 -8.52 12.31
N ASN A 660 -15.67 -7.95 13.20
CA ASN A 660 -15.59 -6.53 13.59
C ASN A 660 -15.55 -5.57 12.39
N GLY A 661 -16.31 -5.88 11.34
CA GLY A 661 -16.40 -5.10 10.12
C GLY A 661 -15.28 -5.33 9.10
N ALA A 662 -14.25 -6.07 9.45
CA ALA A 662 -13.18 -6.44 8.53
C ALA A 662 -13.52 -7.73 7.79
N LYS A 663 -13.54 -7.67 6.46
CA LYS A 663 -13.87 -8.79 5.58
C LYS A 663 -12.61 -9.55 5.18
N MET A 664 -12.68 -10.88 5.24
CA MET A 664 -11.60 -11.78 4.86
C MET A 664 -12.12 -12.82 3.90
N GLN A 665 -11.40 -13.09 2.85
CA GLN A 665 -11.66 -14.18 1.93
C GLN A 665 -10.99 -15.46 2.46
N ILE A 666 -11.78 -16.47 2.87
CA ILE A 666 -11.23 -17.70 3.47
C ILE A 666 -11.18 -18.88 2.51
N ALA A 667 -11.89 -18.82 1.40
CA ALA A 667 -11.78 -19.76 0.29
C ALA A 667 -12.23 -19.14 -1.02
N THR A 668 -11.59 -19.53 -2.13
CA THR A 668 -11.99 -19.14 -3.50
C THR A 668 -11.80 -20.29 -4.48
N LYS A 669 -12.65 -20.32 -5.52
CA LYS A 669 -12.53 -21.23 -6.65
C LYS A 669 -13.11 -20.54 -7.89
N GLY A 670 -12.44 -20.61 -9.02
CA GLY A 670 -12.97 -20.13 -10.30
C GLY A 670 -14.31 -20.78 -10.63
N GLY A 671 -15.27 -20.01 -11.10
CA GLY A 671 -16.59 -20.51 -11.49
C GLY A 671 -17.62 -19.41 -11.66
N SER A 672 -18.71 -19.70 -12.38
CA SER A 672 -19.80 -18.78 -12.67
C SER A 672 -21.15 -19.45 -12.47
N VAL A 673 -22.22 -18.65 -12.42
CA VAL A 673 -23.60 -19.12 -12.37
C VAL A 673 -24.38 -18.55 -13.55
N GLU A 674 -25.24 -19.39 -14.15
CA GLU A 674 -26.07 -19.04 -15.29
C GLU A 674 -27.29 -18.22 -14.85
N LYS A 675 -27.68 -17.26 -15.65
CA LYS A 675 -28.93 -16.51 -15.45
C LYS A 675 -30.14 -17.44 -15.64
N ASP A 676 -31.17 -17.22 -14.82
CA ASP A 676 -32.48 -17.91 -14.85
C ASP A 676 -32.44 -19.43 -14.57
N ARG A 677 -31.29 -19.94 -14.08
CA ARG A 677 -31.11 -21.32 -13.64
C ARG A 677 -31.18 -21.41 -12.13
N TRP A 678 -31.93 -22.40 -11.59
CA TRP A 678 -31.92 -22.77 -10.19
C TRP A 678 -30.74 -23.68 -9.89
N TYR A 679 -30.04 -23.44 -8.79
CA TYR A 679 -28.92 -24.19 -8.26
C TYR A 679 -29.26 -24.71 -6.88
N ASP A 680 -28.97 -25.99 -6.62
CA ASP A 680 -29.06 -26.60 -5.30
C ASP A 680 -27.78 -26.28 -4.50
N ILE A 681 -27.94 -25.70 -3.30
CA ILE A 681 -26.86 -25.30 -2.43
C ILE A 681 -26.95 -26.05 -1.12
N VAL A 682 -25.82 -26.62 -0.67
CA VAL A 682 -25.69 -27.23 0.65
C VAL A 682 -24.49 -26.56 1.34
N LEU A 683 -24.69 -26.07 2.55
CA LEU A 683 -23.62 -25.68 3.47
C LEU A 683 -23.67 -26.56 4.70
N GLN A 684 -22.59 -27.28 4.98
CA GLN A 684 -22.41 -28.05 6.20
C GLN A 684 -21.34 -27.39 7.06
N GLN A 685 -21.64 -27.16 8.32
CA GLN A 685 -20.73 -26.60 9.32
C GLN A 685 -20.59 -27.57 10.49
N GLU A 686 -19.35 -27.88 10.89
CA GLU A 686 -18.99 -28.66 12.07
C GLU A 686 -17.92 -27.89 12.86
N GLY A 687 -18.37 -27.09 13.86
CA GLY A 687 -17.52 -26.12 14.53
C GLY A 687 -16.99 -25.08 13.53
N ASP A 688 -15.67 -24.98 13.41
CA ASP A 688 -15.04 -24.09 12.44
C ASP A 688 -14.90 -24.67 11.04
N SER A 689 -15.11 -25.98 10.85
CA SER A 689 -14.98 -26.65 9.56
C SER A 689 -16.22 -26.41 8.69
N LEU A 690 -16.00 -26.08 7.43
CA LEU A 690 -17.04 -25.76 6.44
C LEU A 690 -16.89 -26.64 5.21
N LYS A 691 -18.02 -27.16 4.72
CA LYS A 691 -18.14 -27.79 3.39
C LYS A 691 -19.31 -27.16 2.65
N ALA A 692 -19.10 -26.81 1.38
CA ALA A 692 -20.15 -26.23 0.56
C ALA A 692 -20.24 -26.89 -0.81
N TRP A 693 -21.45 -27.20 -1.22
CA TRP A 693 -21.76 -27.83 -2.51
C TRP A 693 -22.65 -26.92 -3.35
N LEU A 694 -22.45 -26.99 -4.65
CA LEU A 694 -23.31 -26.42 -5.69
C LEU A 694 -23.72 -27.56 -6.65
N ASP A 695 -25.01 -27.81 -6.83
CA ASP A 695 -25.55 -28.92 -7.66
C ASP A 695 -24.87 -30.29 -7.37
N ASN A 696 -24.67 -30.62 -6.10
CA ASN A 696 -23.96 -31.79 -5.59
C ASN A 696 -22.43 -31.85 -5.85
N GLU A 697 -21.83 -30.86 -6.51
CA GLU A 697 -20.39 -30.74 -6.60
C GLU A 697 -19.83 -30.09 -5.34
N LEU A 698 -18.82 -30.69 -4.70
CA LEU A 698 -18.12 -30.07 -3.58
C LEU A 698 -17.24 -28.93 -4.11
N ILE A 699 -17.62 -27.69 -3.78
CA ILE A 699 -16.90 -26.51 -4.20
C ILE A 699 -15.84 -26.13 -3.16
N PHE A 700 -16.22 -26.16 -1.87
CA PHE A 700 -15.32 -25.77 -0.78
C PHE A 700 -15.27 -26.81 0.34
N GLU A 701 -14.06 -27.05 0.83
CA GLU A 701 -13.77 -27.66 2.11
C GLU A 701 -12.70 -26.80 2.78
N THR A 702 -13.06 -26.07 3.85
CA THR A 702 -12.21 -25.07 4.50
C THR A 702 -12.57 -24.92 5.98
N LYS A 703 -11.91 -24.00 6.66
CA LYS A 703 -12.22 -23.63 8.05
C LYS A 703 -12.37 -22.12 8.19
N LEU A 704 -13.19 -21.71 9.15
CA LEU A 704 -13.21 -20.34 9.62
C LEU A 704 -11.84 -19.95 10.13
N MET A 705 -11.42 -18.72 9.82
CA MET A 705 -10.14 -18.21 10.26
C MET A 705 -10.25 -17.65 11.68
N ASN A 706 -9.38 -18.11 12.54
CA ASN A 706 -9.15 -17.48 13.82
C ASN A 706 -8.23 -16.27 13.60
N ASN A 707 -8.72 -15.05 13.86
CA ASN A 707 -7.91 -13.83 13.75
C ASN A 707 -6.96 -13.63 14.93
N VAL A 708 -7.05 -14.47 15.96
CA VAL A 708 -6.09 -14.45 17.05
C VAL A 708 -4.97 -15.40 16.65
N THR A 709 -3.80 -14.86 16.36
CA THR A 709 -2.57 -15.64 16.25
C THR A 709 -1.89 -15.58 17.60
N PRO A 710 -2.21 -16.48 18.53
CA PRO A 710 -1.46 -16.55 19.78
C PRO A 710 -0.07 -17.05 19.43
N GLY A 711 0.94 -16.29 19.81
CA GLY A 711 2.31 -16.71 19.57
C GLY A 711 3.33 -15.76 20.15
N LEU A 712 4.43 -16.34 20.54
CA LEU A 712 5.66 -15.65 20.81
C LEU A 712 6.68 -16.15 19.80
N PHE A 713 7.21 -15.24 19.01
CA PHE A 713 8.17 -15.53 17.95
C PHE A 713 9.50 -14.90 18.29
N SER A 714 10.59 -15.59 18.01
CA SER A 714 11.94 -15.07 18.22
C SER A 714 12.87 -15.42 17.06
N SER A 715 13.75 -14.48 16.75
CA SER A 715 14.86 -14.65 15.81
C SER A 715 16.09 -13.93 16.32
N ALA A 716 17.27 -14.27 15.81
CA ALA A 716 18.49 -13.59 16.20
C ALA A 716 19.48 -13.48 15.05
N THR A 717 20.23 -12.39 15.04
CA THR A 717 21.33 -12.16 14.10
C THR A 717 22.57 -11.66 14.86
N LEU A 718 23.73 -11.87 14.26
CA LEU A 718 25.01 -11.32 14.69
C LEU A 718 25.41 -10.21 13.71
N ASP A 719 25.77 -9.06 14.21
CA ASP A 719 26.52 -8.08 13.44
C ASP A 719 28.02 -8.35 13.61
N GLU A 720 28.63 -8.94 12.59
CA GLU A 720 30.07 -9.32 12.63
C GLU A 720 30.99 -8.08 12.77
N GLN A 721 30.54 -6.91 12.36
CA GLN A 721 31.36 -5.70 12.41
C GLN A 721 31.45 -5.12 13.83
N SER A 722 30.32 -5.05 14.53
CA SER A 722 30.26 -4.54 15.91
C SER A 722 30.40 -5.64 16.96
N GLY A 723 30.20 -6.90 16.58
CA GLY A 723 30.13 -8.05 17.49
C GLY A 723 28.82 -8.11 18.29
N GLU A 724 27.83 -7.28 17.97
CA GLU A 724 26.55 -7.24 18.68
C GLU A 724 25.64 -8.41 18.26
N VAL A 725 24.97 -9.01 19.25
CA VAL A 725 23.87 -9.95 19.02
C VAL A 725 22.55 -9.19 19.08
N ILE A 726 21.74 -9.33 18.03
CA ILE A 726 20.44 -8.70 17.90
C ILE A 726 19.38 -9.78 18.01
N VAL A 727 18.55 -9.74 19.06
CA VAL A 727 17.45 -10.68 19.27
C VAL A 727 16.12 -9.94 19.08
N LYS A 728 15.27 -10.47 18.21
CA LYS A 728 13.93 -9.94 17.92
C LYS A 728 12.89 -10.85 18.55
N ILE A 729 11.94 -10.28 19.27
CA ILE A 729 10.86 -11.00 19.96
C ILE A 729 9.55 -10.29 19.64
N ALA A 730 8.66 -10.97 18.94
CA ALA A 730 7.30 -10.51 18.69
C ALA A 730 6.32 -11.31 19.57
N ASN A 731 5.55 -10.61 20.40
CA ASN A 731 4.49 -11.18 21.19
C ASN A 731 3.14 -10.75 20.59
N THR A 732 2.47 -11.67 19.92
CA THR A 732 1.13 -11.46 19.36
C THR A 732 0.00 -11.87 20.32
N ASN A 733 0.35 -12.33 21.55
CA ASN A 733 -0.62 -12.67 22.59
C ASN A 733 -1.16 -11.43 23.29
N ASN A 734 -2.35 -11.57 23.85
CA ASN A 734 -2.98 -10.56 24.72
C ASN A 734 -2.46 -10.59 26.17
N GLU A 735 -1.43 -11.38 26.45
CA GLU A 735 -0.81 -11.52 27.77
C GLU A 735 0.68 -11.25 27.70
N ALA A 736 1.19 -10.55 28.70
CA ALA A 736 2.62 -10.34 28.87
C ALA A 736 3.30 -11.63 29.30
N THR A 737 4.57 -11.80 28.97
CA THR A 737 5.38 -12.94 29.38
C THR A 737 6.78 -12.50 29.79
N THR A 738 7.49 -13.33 30.58
CA THR A 738 8.90 -13.10 30.87
C THR A 738 9.74 -14.06 30.05
N CYS A 739 10.71 -13.51 29.29
CA CYS A 739 11.68 -14.27 28.53
C CYS A 739 13.06 -14.25 29.20
N VAL A 740 13.77 -15.37 29.13
CA VAL A 740 15.18 -15.45 29.47
C VAL A 740 15.98 -15.76 28.21
N ILE A 741 16.73 -14.77 27.73
CA ILE A 741 17.63 -14.89 26.60
C ILE A 741 18.96 -15.42 27.13
N ASN A 742 19.43 -16.55 26.57
CA ASN A 742 20.73 -17.17 26.89
C ASN A 742 21.62 -17.14 25.66
N LEU A 743 22.80 -16.59 25.75
CA LEU A 743 23.81 -16.59 24.70
C LEU A 743 24.95 -17.55 25.09
N ASN A 744 25.20 -18.59 24.29
CA ASN A 744 26.23 -19.56 24.54
C ASN A 744 27.63 -18.91 24.45
N ASP A 745 28.42 -18.98 25.50
CA ASP A 745 29.82 -18.48 25.55
C ASP A 745 30.01 -17.01 25.17
N TYR A 746 28.94 -16.20 25.29
CA TYR A 746 28.96 -14.78 24.99
C TYR A 746 28.75 -13.95 26.25
N ASN A 747 29.78 -13.27 26.69
CA ASN A 747 29.73 -12.45 27.92
C ASN A 747 29.14 -11.06 27.59
N ILE A 748 27.95 -10.80 28.07
CA ILE A 748 27.21 -9.56 27.82
C ILE A 748 27.75 -8.48 28.76
N THR A 749 28.26 -7.38 28.21
CA THR A 749 28.71 -6.20 28.97
C THR A 749 27.64 -5.11 29.06
N SER A 750 26.80 -4.99 28.06
CA SER A 750 25.68 -4.04 28.04
C SER A 750 24.60 -4.49 27.08
N GLY A 751 23.38 -4.00 27.28
CA GLY A 751 22.28 -4.28 26.40
C GLY A 751 21.20 -3.20 26.46
N ASP A 752 20.41 -3.13 25.40
CA ASP A 752 19.22 -2.30 25.33
C ASP A 752 18.09 -3.05 24.60
N VAL A 753 16.86 -2.61 24.83
CA VAL A 753 15.68 -3.06 24.12
C VAL A 753 14.94 -1.86 23.55
N THR A 754 14.56 -1.96 22.29
CA THR A 754 13.60 -1.04 21.65
C THR A 754 12.26 -1.74 21.53
N ARG A 755 11.22 -1.16 22.10
CA ARG A 755 9.87 -1.73 22.14
C ARG A 755 8.87 -0.91 21.34
N LEU A 756 8.00 -1.62 20.62
CA LEU A 756 6.79 -1.08 20.03
C LEU A 756 5.62 -1.85 20.64
N THR A 757 4.73 -1.17 21.36
CA THR A 757 3.58 -1.77 22.04
C THR A 757 2.45 -0.76 22.21
N ALA A 758 1.23 -1.24 22.45
CA ALA A 758 0.07 -0.43 22.79
C ALA A 758 -0.82 -1.16 23.80
N SER A 759 -1.88 -0.50 24.26
CA SER A 759 -2.84 -1.09 25.20
C SER A 759 -3.69 -2.19 24.56
N LYS A 760 -3.92 -2.09 23.24
CA LYS A 760 -4.67 -3.04 22.41
C LYS A 760 -3.99 -3.20 21.07
N GLY A 761 -4.09 -4.39 20.49
CA GLY A 761 -3.60 -4.64 19.14
C GLY A 761 -4.29 -3.82 18.05
N THR A 762 -5.55 -3.40 18.29
CA THR A 762 -6.33 -2.54 17.41
C THR A 762 -5.98 -1.05 17.50
N ASP A 763 -5.08 -0.65 18.39
CA ASP A 763 -4.67 0.76 18.49
C ASP A 763 -3.90 1.19 17.23
N GLU A 764 -4.08 2.47 16.84
CA GLU A 764 -3.55 3.09 15.63
C GLU A 764 -2.87 4.44 15.93
N ASN A 765 -2.06 4.90 15.00
CA ASN A 765 -1.64 6.29 14.91
C ASN A 765 -2.60 7.09 14.03
N SER A 766 -2.67 8.40 14.23
CA SER A 766 -3.49 9.30 13.43
C SER A 766 -2.81 10.64 13.19
N ILE A 767 -3.37 11.44 12.30
CA ILE A 767 -2.86 12.80 12.00
C ILE A 767 -2.87 13.73 13.25
N ASP A 768 -3.80 13.48 14.18
CA ASP A 768 -3.94 14.23 15.43
C ASP A 768 -3.14 13.61 16.58
N ASN A 769 -2.84 12.32 16.52
CA ASN A 769 -2.01 11.59 17.48
C ASN A 769 -0.97 10.72 16.75
N PRO A 770 0.05 11.33 16.11
CA PRO A 770 0.96 10.64 15.21
C PRO A 770 1.95 9.70 15.90
N THR A 771 2.08 9.80 17.23
CA THR A 771 3.00 9.01 18.05
C THR A 771 2.29 8.27 19.19
N ASN A 772 0.99 7.94 19.01
CA ASN A 772 0.26 7.10 19.94
C ASN A 772 0.98 5.77 20.17
N ILE A 773 1.51 5.20 19.09
CA ILE A 773 2.33 3.99 19.08
C ILE A 773 3.68 4.38 18.48
N TYR A 774 4.71 4.35 19.31
CA TYR A 774 6.05 4.80 18.94
C TYR A 774 7.12 3.94 19.62
N PRO A 775 8.25 3.63 18.97
CA PRO A 775 9.32 2.85 19.57
C PRO A 775 9.95 3.54 20.81
N VAL A 776 10.02 2.81 21.91
CA VAL A 776 10.65 3.28 23.15
C VAL A 776 11.88 2.43 23.44
N LYS A 777 12.99 3.08 23.78
CA LYS A 777 14.27 2.44 24.07
C LYS A 777 14.55 2.42 25.57
N GLU A 778 14.96 1.24 26.08
CA GLU A 778 15.30 1.03 27.49
C GLU A 778 16.63 0.29 27.62
N VAL A 779 17.39 0.57 28.68
CA VAL A 779 18.64 -0.13 29.00
C VAL A 779 18.33 -1.42 29.75
N LEU A 780 19.00 -2.50 29.40
CA LEU A 780 18.84 -3.80 30.00
C LEU A 780 20.02 -4.13 30.94
N SER A 781 19.70 -4.77 32.04
CA SER A 781 20.68 -5.40 32.90
C SER A 781 20.95 -6.83 32.45
N ALA A 782 22.22 -7.19 32.36
CA ALA A 782 22.66 -8.53 31.98
C ALA A 782 23.35 -9.23 33.16
N ASP A 783 23.19 -10.54 33.25
CA ASP A 783 23.94 -11.41 34.14
C ASP A 783 24.80 -12.39 33.31
N LYS A 784 26.06 -12.04 33.12
CA LYS A 784 27.01 -12.77 32.26
C LYS A 784 26.48 -12.98 30.83
N ASN A 785 25.98 -14.18 30.56
CA ASN A 785 25.49 -14.58 29.24
C ASN A 785 23.95 -14.61 29.16
N LYS A 786 23.25 -14.01 30.14
CA LYS A 786 21.80 -14.05 30.25
C LYS A 786 21.20 -12.67 30.40
N VAL A 787 20.04 -12.50 29.79
CA VAL A 787 19.17 -11.32 29.99
C VAL A 787 17.76 -11.81 30.27
N GLN A 788 17.20 -11.33 31.39
CA GLN A 788 15.77 -11.48 31.65
C GLN A 788 15.03 -10.27 31.11
N LEU A 789 13.97 -10.50 30.35
CA LEU A 789 13.19 -9.47 29.67
C LEU A 789 11.69 -9.70 29.90
N ASP A 790 11.00 -8.70 30.43
CA ASP A 790 9.54 -8.67 30.40
C ASP A 790 9.07 -8.22 29.03
N VAL A 791 8.32 -9.08 28.38
CA VAL A 791 7.77 -8.87 27.03
C VAL A 791 6.28 -8.57 27.16
N PRO A 792 5.86 -7.32 26.92
CA PRO A 792 4.44 -6.95 27.00
C PRO A 792 3.56 -7.76 26.07
N ALA A 793 2.28 -7.81 26.36
CA ALA A 793 1.26 -8.22 25.39
C ALA A 793 1.35 -7.35 24.12
N THR A 794 0.98 -7.89 22.97
CA THR A 794 0.93 -7.16 21.70
C THR A 794 2.13 -6.22 21.50
N SER A 795 3.34 -6.83 21.36
CA SER A 795 4.59 -6.05 21.29
C SER A 795 5.62 -6.63 20.33
N LEU A 796 6.41 -5.74 19.72
CA LEU A 796 7.69 -6.06 19.10
C LEU A 796 8.82 -5.54 20.00
N ASN A 797 9.78 -6.42 20.33
CA ASN A 797 10.92 -6.10 21.18
C ASN A 797 12.20 -6.47 20.43
N ILE A 798 13.05 -5.48 20.18
CA ILE A 798 14.36 -5.69 19.56
C ILE A 798 15.44 -5.42 20.59
N VAL A 799 16.17 -6.47 20.94
CA VAL A 799 17.20 -6.48 21.97
C VAL A 799 18.57 -6.48 21.31
N ARG A 800 19.41 -5.52 21.65
CA ARG A 800 20.81 -5.45 21.23
C ARG A 800 21.71 -5.77 22.42
N LEU A 801 22.59 -6.74 22.28
CA LEU A 801 23.49 -7.21 23.34
C LEU A 801 24.94 -7.07 22.87
N LYS A 802 25.75 -6.39 23.68
CA LYS A 802 27.17 -6.13 23.39
C LYS A 802 28.06 -7.06 24.26
N ARG A 803 29.18 -7.48 23.63
CA ARG A 803 30.20 -8.29 24.29
C ARG A 803 31.17 -7.46 25.07
#